data_e3d80ab9c73d64e9a747ab8633fd7921
#
_entry.id   e3d80ab9c73d64e9a747ab8633fd7921
#
_cell.length_a   1.000
_cell.length_b   1.000
_cell.length_c   1.000
_cell.angle_alpha   90.00
_cell.angle_beta   90.00
_cell.angle_gamma   90.00
#
_symmetry.space_group_name_H-M   'P 1'
#
loop_
_entity.id
_entity.type
_entity.pdbx_description
1 polymer ?
#
loop_
_entity_poly.entity_id
_entity_poly.type
_entity_poly.pdbx_seq_one_letter_code
_entity_poly.pdbx_strand_id
1 'polypeptide(L)'
;MQNQNLYKNSEIGFRTPLYDAELKARGLIRYADDMKLPCMLYAKMVWSTVPHAIIKSIDTEAAERIPGVRAVCTWKNCSQVSYNSCGEDVDKFLTEKIFDQRVRYIGDRVAAVAADTLEIAERAAKLIKVEYQELPYYIDPGTAMHEDAYPIHEGGNVPETVYLSAGDVDGCWEDADHVLDFTYRLSSVHHGAMEPHVAIADYEANGKLTVYSPSQDVFGCRANLSRIFSLPLNKVRVINPCMGGGFGGKIDAILEPVVAQLSIMTLRPVKITLNRREEIISTRTRHAMTIHLKTAVMNDGRIIAEKMTMIANAGAYSAGTSSVVWASGGKFFKKHKTPNLRFTGYPVFTNTPVSGAMRGFGSPQRCFAQERQMNRIARMLNISVLDLQMINLVDAEDCDIRNQVPHGRAFPKEAVLRGKVLFDWEKNLDAMELSKERMARFRIGVGMAVGVHGNGVYGVMPDTSGVMLKLNEDGSLTVFTGYSDMGNGTVTTQLQIISSVIGIPLAHITCVTADTETTMWDLGNYSSRGTFVGGNAALKAAEHLASELRKEAAEILNVNPDEIFFENGAAIWKGSEKRSVTVADIVRHAKQANQRDICVSDTFASANLALSYGAHFCKVSVDTETGIVKPLLFVAAHDLGKVINPMQTEGQIEGAIQMGLGYALTEALLINEDGKVTNAILKKYKMLHAAEMPEIRIAFVENAEIGGPFGAKSIGECSVVPVAAAVANAVCNALDTSIDQLPLTPDVVLRAIQESNMR
;
A
#
# COMPACT_ATOMS: atom_id res chain seq x y z
N MET A 1 -11.36 19.33 -21.63
CA MET A 1 -10.67 19.33 -22.92
C MET A 1 -10.14 20.70 -23.40
N GLN A 2 -10.26 21.79 -22.65
CA GLN A 2 -9.89 23.12 -23.16
C GLN A 2 -8.42 23.53 -22.99
N ASN A 3 -7.59 22.82 -22.20
CA ASN A 3 -6.22 23.27 -21.89
C ASN A 3 -5.06 22.45 -22.50
N GLN A 4 -5.30 21.39 -23.27
CA GLN A 4 -4.20 20.55 -23.81
C GLN A 4 -3.28 21.26 -24.83
N ASN A 5 -3.70 22.37 -25.42
CA ASN A 5 -2.91 23.13 -26.38
C ASN A 5 -2.00 24.22 -25.76
N LEU A 6 -2.01 24.37 -24.42
CA LEU A 6 -1.22 25.38 -23.72
C LEU A 6 0.20 24.92 -23.36
N TYR A 7 0.46 23.61 -23.34
CA TYR A 7 1.73 23.04 -22.86
C TYR A 7 2.50 22.39 -24.04
N LYS A 8 3.25 23.20 -24.80
CA LYS A 8 3.98 22.74 -25.99
C LYS A 8 5.12 21.75 -25.73
N ASN A 9 5.72 21.76 -24.54
CA ASN A 9 6.83 20.90 -24.12
C ASN A 9 6.46 20.15 -22.85
N SER A 10 5.39 19.34 -22.93
CA SER A 10 4.93 18.56 -21.77
C SER A 10 5.85 17.37 -21.50
N GLU A 11 6.30 17.23 -20.26
CA GLU A 11 7.01 16.03 -19.75
C GLU A 11 6.04 14.81 -19.57
N ILE A 12 4.74 15.01 -19.81
CA ILE A 12 3.70 14.00 -19.65
C ILE A 12 3.79 12.96 -20.78
N GLY A 13 3.87 11.67 -20.39
CA GLY A 13 4.01 10.55 -21.31
C GLY A 13 5.47 10.19 -21.64
N PHE A 14 6.44 10.94 -21.11
CA PHE A 14 7.85 10.63 -21.29
C PHE A 14 8.37 9.65 -20.24
N ARG A 15 9.34 8.83 -20.64
CA ARG A 15 10.03 7.84 -19.78
C ARG A 15 11.12 8.52 -18.98
N THR A 16 10.75 9.24 -17.94
CA THR A 16 11.66 10.01 -17.10
C THR A 16 12.17 9.14 -15.93
N PRO A 17 13.50 9.03 -15.72
CA PRO A 17 14.05 8.35 -14.55
C PRO A 17 13.57 8.98 -13.25
N LEU A 18 13.64 8.24 -12.13
CA LEU A 18 13.42 8.82 -10.80
C LEU A 18 14.36 10.01 -10.58
N TYR A 19 13.86 11.09 -9.97
CA TYR A 19 14.62 12.31 -9.73
C TYR A 19 15.93 12.07 -8.94
N ASP A 20 15.98 11.00 -8.15
CA ASP A 20 17.11 10.58 -7.33
C ASP A 20 17.80 9.30 -7.85
N ALA A 21 17.46 8.84 -9.06
CA ALA A 21 17.97 7.58 -9.63
C ALA A 21 19.49 7.53 -9.71
N GLU A 22 20.16 8.62 -10.14
CA GLU A 22 21.61 8.68 -10.22
C GLU A 22 22.26 8.54 -8.84
N LEU A 23 21.74 9.25 -7.84
CA LEU A 23 22.25 9.18 -6.46
C LEU A 23 22.07 7.78 -5.87
N LYS A 24 20.93 7.13 -6.13
CA LYS A 24 20.67 5.73 -5.73
C LYS A 24 21.63 4.76 -6.41
N ALA A 25 21.79 4.86 -7.74
CA ALA A 25 22.70 3.99 -8.50
C ALA A 25 24.16 4.12 -8.09
N ARG A 26 24.58 5.31 -7.65
CA ARG A 26 25.94 5.59 -7.17
C ARG A 26 26.14 5.30 -5.68
N GLY A 27 25.09 4.88 -4.95
CA GLY A 27 25.13 4.64 -3.50
C GLY A 27 25.38 5.92 -2.68
N LEU A 28 24.95 7.08 -3.17
CA LEU A 28 25.13 8.38 -2.51
C LEU A 28 23.93 8.82 -1.69
N ILE A 29 22.76 8.17 -1.86
CA ILE A 29 21.59 8.38 -1.02
C ILE A 29 21.87 7.83 0.37
N ARG A 30 21.39 8.56 1.38
CA ARG A 30 21.44 8.13 2.78
C ARG A 30 20.05 7.71 3.23
N TYR A 31 19.95 6.47 3.67
CA TYR A 31 18.79 5.93 4.36
C TYR A 31 18.88 6.23 5.86
N ALA A 32 17.79 6.01 6.59
CA ALA A 32 17.79 6.30 8.03
C ALA A 32 18.84 5.48 8.80
N ASP A 33 19.15 4.24 8.36
CA ASP A 33 20.18 3.42 9.00
C ASP A 33 21.61 3.94 8.77
N ASP A 34 21.87 4.66 7.67
CA ASP A 34 23.16 5.28 7.40
C ASP A 34 23.45 6.53 8.27
N MET A 35 22.40 7.09 8.88
CA MET A 35 22.52 8.33 9.65
C MET A 35 23.22 8.10 10.98
N LYS A 36 24.12 9.04 11.33
CA LYS A 36 24.82 9.10 12.61
C LYS A 36 24.73 10.52 13.17
N LEU A 37 24.16 10.66 14.34
CA LEU A 37 24.07 11.93 15.05
C LEU A 37 25.14 11.99 16.15
N PRO A 38 25.62 13.18 16.54
CA PRO A 38 26.55 13.33 17.65
C PRO A 38 26.05 12.67 18.93
N CYS A 39 26.91 11.96 19.63
CA CYS A 39 26.60 11.26 20.88
C CYS A 39 25.43 10.27 20.82
N MET A 40 25.09 9.76 19.62
CA MET A 40 23.97 8.83 19.41
C MET A 40 24.16 7.51 20.16
N LEU A 41 23.07 7.05 20.77
CA LEU A 41 22.95 5.75 21.39
C LEU A 41 22.33 4.75 20.41
N TYR A 42 22.63 3.48 20.63
CA TYR A 42 22.03 2.36 19.92
C TYR A 42 21.14 1.58 20.87
N ALA A 43 19.97 1.19 20.41
CA ALA A 43 19.06 0.47 21.28
C ALA A 43 18.67 -0.90 20.70
N LYS A 44 18.34 -1.83 21.59
CA LYS A 44 17.90 -3.18 21.27
C LYS A 44 16.62 -3.51 22.00
N MET A 45 15.68 -4.11 21.28
CA MET A 45 14.40 -4.57 21.82
C MET A 45 14.52 -5.93 22.51
N VAL A 46 13.68 -6.13 23.53
CA VAL A 46 13.40 -7.43 24.14
C VAL A 46 11.97 -7.82 23.78
N TRP A 47 11.82 -9.00 23.19
CA TRP A 47 10.56 -9.49 22.66
C TRP A 47 9.97 -10.60 23.53
N SER A 48 8.63 -10.67 23.59
CA SER A 48 7.93 -11.78 24.26
C SER A 48 8.26 -13.14 23.63
N THR A 49 8.47 -14.11 24.49
CA THR A 49 8.70 -15.52 24.14
C THR A 49 7.45 -16.38 24.30
N VAL A 50 6.37 -15.80 24.84
CA VAL A 50 5.08 -16.47 25.09
C VAL A 50 3.95 -15.79 24.30
N PRO A 51 2.91 -16.54 23.91
CA PRO A 51 1.87 -16.01 23.04
C PRO A 51 0.88 -15.07 23.77
N HIS A 52 0.66 -15.24 25.08
CA HIS A 52 -0.25 -14.43 25.85
C HIS A 52 0.05 -14.55 27.34
N ALA A 53 0.38 -13.44 27.99
CA ALA A 53 0.71 -13.46 29.42
C ALA A 53 0.61 -12.08 30.06
N ILE A 54 0.52 -12.09 31.41
CA ILE A 54 0.84 -10.94 32.26
C ILE A 54 2.29 -11.04 32.70
N ILE A 55 3.08 -9.99 32.56
CA ILE A 55 4.43 -9.89 33.11
C ILE A 55 4.30 -9.72 34.62
N LYS A 56 4.62 -10.78 35.40
CA LYS A 56 4.63 -10.73 36.87
C LYS A 56 5.79 -9.91 37.39
N SER A 57 6.97 -10.17 36.86
CA SER A 57 8.19 -9.46 37.20
C SER A 57 9.10 -9.29 36.00
N ILE A 58 9.87 -8.21 35.98
CA ILE A 58 10.94 -7.97 35.03
C ILE A 58 12.16 -7.49 35.82
N ASP A 59 13.26 -8.26 35.74
CA ASP A 59 14.54 -7.95 36.37
C ASP A 59 15.49 -7.34 35.34
N THR A 60 15.81 -6.05 35.49
CA THR A 60 16.69 -5.28 34.63
C THR A 60 18.05 -4.99 35.27
N GLU A 61 18.27 -5.37 36.55
CA GLU A 61 19.42 -4.94 37.33
C GLU A 61 20.77 -5.34 36.72
N ALA A 62 20.86 -6.59 36.23
CA ALA A 62 22.06 -7.08 35.57
C ALA A 62 22.37 -6.35 34.26
N ALA A 63 21.34 -5.94 33.52
CA ALA A 63 21.48 -5.16 32.28
C ALA A 63 21.93 -3.72 32.57
N GLU A 64 21.35 -3.08 33.57
CA GLU A 64 21.65 -1.69 33.97
C GLU A 64 23.10 -1.53 34.49
N ARG A 65 23.66 -2.58 35.13
CA ARG A 65 25.05 -2.58 35.63
C ARG A 65 26.10 -2.70 34.54
N ILE A 66 25.75 -3.01 33.29
CA ILE A 66 26.74 -3.10 32.21
C ILE A 66 27.28 -1.69 31.88
N PRO A 67 28.62 -1.49 31.95
CA PRO A 67 29.22 -0.22 31.54
C PRO A 67 28.86 0.13 30.10
N GLY A 68 28.36 1.36 29.88
CA GLY A 68 27.90 1.84 28.59
C GLY A 68 26.41 1.71 28.36
N VAL A 69 25.65 1.01 29.20
CA VAL A 69 24.18 1.08 29.22
C VAL A 69 23.75 2.44 29.79
N ARG A 70 22.81 3.11 29.11
CA ARG A 70 22.34 4.46 29.46
C ARG A 70 20.89 4.49 29.90
N ALA A 71 20.06 3.60 29.38
CA ALA A 71 18.67 3.43 29.80
C ALA A 71 18.17 2.01 29.54
N VAL A 72 17.33 1.54 30.46
CA VAL A 72 16.49 0.35 30.27
C VAL A 72 15.04 0.80 30.41
N CYS A 73 14.24 0.61 29.36
CA CYS A 73 12.84 1.01 29.32
C CYS A 73 11.94 -0.20 29.35
N THR A 74 10.94 -0.19 30.19
CA THR A 74 9.92 -1.23 30.37
C THR A 74 8.56 -0.57 30.58
N TRP A 75 7.51 -1.35 30.72
CA TRP A 75 6.17 -0.85 31.04
C TRP A 75 6.10 -0.03 32.35
N LYS A 76 7.07 -0.18 33.27
CA LYS A 76 7.12 0.53 34.57
C LYS A 76 7.56 1.97 34.45
N ASN A 77 8.34 2.33 33.44
CA ASN A 77 9.00 3.63 33.31
C ASN A 77 8.84 4.29 31.94
N CYS A 78 7.84 3.88 31.16
CA CYS A 78 7.45 4.53 29.89
C CYS A 78 6.07 5.16 29.98
N SER A 79 5.72 5.97 28.99
CA SER A 79 4.34 6.46 28.82
C SER A 79 3.37 5.29 28.70
N GLN A 80 2.27 5.36 29.45
CA GLN A 80 1.20 4.37 29.47
C GLN A 80 -0.02 4.81 28.64
N VAL A 81 0.11 5.86 27.85
CA VAL A 81 -0.94 6.33 26.94
C VAL A 81 -1.21 5.24 25.90
N SER A 82 -2.46 4.84 25.80
CA SER A 82 -2.92 3.94 24.73
C SER A 82 -3.03 4.71 23.41
N TYR A 83 -2.63 4.06 22.32
CA TYR A 83 -2.69 4.63 20.98
C TYR A 83 -3.02 3.57 19.94
N ASN A 84 -3.30 4.01 18.72
CA ASN A 84 -3.34 3.19 17.53
C ASN A 84 -2.19 3.60 16.61
N SER A 85 -1.31 2.67 16.27
CA SER A 85 -0.12 2.96 15.47
C SER A 85 -0.44 3.48 14.05
N CYS A 86 -1.59 3.08 13.49
CA CYS A 86 -2.11 3.55 12.19
C CYS A 86 -2.82 4.91 12.27
N GLY A 87 -2.98 5.47 13.48
CA GLY A 87 -3.57 6.80 13.68
C GLY A 87 -5.10 6.84 13.79
N GLU A 88 -5.78 5.70 13.87
CA GLU A 88 -7.23 5.65 14.12
C GLU A 88 -7.54 6.10 15.57
N ASP A 89 -8.09 7.31 15.72
CA ASP A 89 -8.38 7.91 17.03
C ASP A 89 -9.81 7.58 17.49
N VAL A 90 -10.09 6.30 17.67
CA VAL A 90 -11.35 5.78 18.22
C VAL A 90 -11.02 4.86 19.38
N ASP A 91 -11.61 5.09 20.55
CA ASP A 91 -11.24 4.42 21.81
C ASP A 91 -11.12 2.90 21.71
N LYS A 92 -12.06 2.24 21.03
CA LYS A 92 -12.05 0.77 20.83
C LYS A 92 -10.85 0.27 20.01
N PHE A 93 -10.15 1.16 19.30
CA PHE A 93 -8.98 0.83 18.48
C PHE A 93 -7.65 1.27 19.11
N LEU A 94 -7.68 1.95 20.25
CA LEU A 94 -6.48 2.36 21.00
C LEU A 94 -5.93 1.18 21.80
N THR A 95 -5.43 0.17 21.12
CA THR A 95 -5.05 -1.11 21.72
C THR A 95 -3.57 -1.24 22.03
N GLU A 96 -2.71 -0.36 21.49
CA GLU A 96 -1.25 -0.40 21.68
C GLU A 96 -0.77 0.54 22.79
N LYS A 97 0.34 0.17 23.46
CA LYS A 97 1.19 1.01 24.32
C LYS A 97 2.65 0.85 23.91
N ILE A 98 3.54 1.74 24.34
CA ILE A 98 4.98 1.59 24.08
C ILE A 98 5.45 0.22 24.60
N PHE A 99 5.23 -0.05 25.88
CA PHE A 99 5.34 -1.35 26.53
C PHE A 99 4.12 -1.55 27.42
N ASP A 100 3.54 -2.75 27.40
CA ASP A 100 2.43 -3.12 28.26
C ASP A 100 2.86 -4.21 29.24
N GLN A 101 2.21 -4.28 30.40
CA GLN A 101 2.35 -5.40 31.33
C GLN A 101 1.78 -6.70 30.75
N ARG A 102 0.84 -6.61 29.80
CA ARG A 102 0.24 -7.77 29.12
C ARG A 102 0.84 -7.92 27.72
N VAL A 103 1.52 -9.02 27.48
CA VAL A 103 1.98 -9.42 26.14
C VAL A 103 0.92 -10.28 25.46
N ARG A 104 0.75 -10.10 24.14
CA ARG A 104 -0.37 -10.69 23.40
C ARG A 104 0.04 -11.59 22.25
N TYR A 105 1.34 -11.67 21.91
CA TYR A 105 1.86 -12.62 20.90
C TYR A 105 3.36 -12.84 21.08
N ILE A 106 3.90 -13.91 20.49
CA ILE A 106 5.36 -14.16 20.46
C ILE A 106 6.01 -13.16 19.51
N GLY A 107 6.81 -12.25 20.05
CA GLY A 107 7.37 -11.10 19.33
C GLY A 107 6.77 -9.76 19.77
N ASP A 108 5.91 -9.74 20.78
CA ASP A 108 5.41 -8.50 21.39
C ASP A 108 6.49 -7.76 22.16
N ARG A 109 6.34 -6.45 22.31
CA ARG A 109 7.33 -5.56 22.92
C ARG A 109 7.32 -5.73 24.45
N VAL A 110 8.47 -6.04 25.05
CA VAL A 110 8.63 -6.24 26.51
C VAL A 110 9.47 -5.14 27.13
N ALA A 111 10.61 -4.84 26.53
CA ALA A 111 11.54 -3.83 27.00
C ALA A 111 12.46 -3.37 25.85
N ALA A 112 13.20 -2.27 26.11
CA ALA A 112 14.29 -1.83 25.25
C ALA A 112 15.47 -1.34 26.08
N VAL A 113 16.70 -1.57 25.58
CA VAL A 113 17.95 -1.13 26.19
C VAL A 113 18.64 -0.15 25.25
N ALA A 114 18.99 1.04 25.72
CA ALA A 114 19.84 2.01 25.01
C ALA A 114 21.25 2.03 25.61
N ALA A 115 22.26 1.95 24.75
CA ALA A 115 23.67 1.90 25.13
C ALA A 115 24.56 2.66 24.15
N ASP A 116 25.84 2.88 24.56
CA ASP A 116 26.82 3.62 23.75
C ASP A 116 27.17 2.87 22.43
N THR A 117 27.01 1.54 22.38
CA THR A 117 27.16 0.73 21.14
C THR A 117 26.06 -0.33 21.04
N LEU A 118 25.83 -0.83 19.82
CA LEU A 118 24.85 -1.88 19.58
C LEU A 118 25.22 -3.19 20.31
N GLU A 119 26.49 -3.54 20.34
CA GLU A 119 26.99 -4.76 21.02
C GLU A 119 26.70 -4.72 22.53
N ILE A 120 26.85 -3.54 23.15
CA ILE A 120 26.51 -3.36 24.58
C ILE A 120 25.01 -3.51 24.77
N ALA A 121 24.19 -2.90 23.92
CA ALA A 121 22.73 -2.99 23.99
C ALA A 121 22.25 -4.44 23.81
N GLU A 122 22.80 -5.18 22.86
CA GLU A 122 22.48 -6.60 22.60
C GLU A 122 22.86 -7.51 23.79
N ARG A 123 24.04 -7.29 24.36
CA ARG A 123 24.49 -8.03 25.55
C ARG A 123 23.59 -7.73 26.76
N ALA A 124 23.26 -6.50 26.98
CA ALA A 124 22.39 -6.07 28.08
C ALA A 124 20.96 -6.61 27.93
N ALA A 125 20.38 -6.54 26.73
CA ALA A 125 19.05 -7.04 26.44
C ALA A 125 18.91 -8.54 26.77
N LYS A 126 19.96 -9.34 26.56
CA LYS A 126 19.98 -10.78 26.89
C LYS A 126 19.99 -11.08 28.40
N LEU A 127 20.34 -10.12 29.24
CA LEU A 127 20.38 -10.28 30.68
C LEU A 127 19.06 -9.92 31.38
N ILE A 128 18.13 -9.30 30.67
CA ILE A 128 16.81 -9.00 31.18
C ILE A 128 16.04 -10.31 31.35
N LYS A 129 15.56 -10.55 32.58
CA LYS A 129 14.77 -11.74 32.91
C LYS A 129 13.32 -11.33 33.11
N VAL A 130 12.43 -12.10 32.51
CA VAL A 130 10.98 -11.83 32.56
C VAL A 130 10.28 -13.07 33.10
N GLU A 131 9.44 -12.88 34.09
CA GLU A 131 8.56 -13.91 34.64
C GLU A 131 7.14 -13.68 34.16
N TYR A 132 6.57 -14.67 33.50
CA TYR A 132 5.25 -14.60 32.90
C TYR A 132 4.22 -15.40 33.68
N GLN A 133 3.01 -14.87 33.76
CA GLN A 133 1.80 -15.64 34.06
C GLN A 133 1.04 -15.83 32.74
N GLU A 134 1.15 -17.01 32.17
CA GLU A 134 0.50 -17.33 30.92
C GLU A 134 -1.03 -17.27 31.02
N LEU A 135 -1.67 -16.88 29.92
CA LEU A 135 -3.12 -16.74 29.74
C LEU A 135 -3.56 -17.62 28.55
N PRO A 136 -4.85 -17.95 28.47
CA PRO A 136 -5.38 -18.59 27.27
C PRO A 136 -5.08 -17.80 26.02
N TYR A 137 -4.78 -18.47 24.89
CA TYR A 137 -4.46 -17.82 23.63
C TYR A 137 -5.12 -18.51 22.44
N TYR A 138 -5.29 -17.74 21.37
CA TYR A 138 -5.92 -18.19 20.12
C TYR A 138 -5.10 -17.74 18.93
N ILE A 139 -4.78 -18.68 18.03
CA ILE A 139 -4.07 -18.39 16.77
C ILE A 139 -5.02 -18.40 15.56
N ASP A 140 -6.20 -19.01 15.71
CA ASP A 140 -7.22 -19.07 14.69
C ASP A 140 -8.36 -18.08 15.01
N PRO A 141 -8.71 -17.18 14.07
CA PRO A 141 -9.79 -16.21 14.29
C PRO A 141 -11.16 -16.89 14.48
N GLY A 142 -11.39 -18.07 13.90
CA GLY A 142 -12.63 -18.81 14.09
C GLY A 142 -12.86 -19.19 15.55
N THR A 143 -11.82 -19.66 16.24
CA THR A 143 -11.89 -19.98 17.67
C THR A 143 -11.88 -18.73 18.56
N ALA A 144 -11.14 -17.69 18.15
CA ALA A 144 -11.05 -16.44 18.92
C ALA A 144 -12.36 -15.66 18.99
N MET A 145 -13.26 -15.81 18.01
CA MET A 145 -14.54 -15.09 17.96
C MET A 145 -15.70 -15.79 18.65
N HIS A 146 -15.49 -16.96 19.30
CA HIS A 146 -16.51 -17.60 20.12
C HIS A 146 -16.87 -16.73 21.32
N GLU A 147 -18.12 -16.77 21.75
CA GLU A 147 -18.65 -15.94 22.86
C GLU A 147 -17.94 -16.21 24.20
N ASP A 148 -17.50 -17.44 24.44
CA ASP A 148 -16.79 -17.88 25.65
C ASP A 148 -15.25 -17.77 25.54
N ALA A 149 -14.73 -17.24 24.42
CA ALA A 149 -13.28 -17.06 24.24
C ALA A 149 -12.74 -16.03 25.23
N TYR A 150 -11.57 -16.32 25.80
CA TYR A 150 -10.88 -15.41 26.70
C TYR A 150 -10.55 -14.10 25.97
N PRO A 151 -10.90 -12.92 26.52
CA PRO A 151 -10.71 -11.65 25.82
C PRO A 151 -9.23 -11.25 25.74
N ILE A 152 -8.76 -10.99 24.52
CA ILE A 152 -7.41 -10.47 24.27
C ILE A 152 -7.34 -8.97 24.63
N HIS A 153 -8.43 -8.24 24.39
CA HIS A 153 -8.66 -6.86 24.81
C HIS A 153 -9.96 -6.75 25.61
N GLU A 154 -10.11 -5.71 26.42
CA GLU A 154 -11.27 -5.51 27.31
C GLU A 154 -12.62 -5.50 26.56
N GLY A 155 -12.64 -5.03 25.30
CA GLY A 155 -13.82 -5.03 24.45
C GLY A 155 -14.15 -6.36 23.77
N GLY A 156 -13.42 -7.46 24.12
CA GLY A 156 -13.55 -8.76 23.44
C GLY A 156 -12.69 -8.89 22.20
N ASN A 157 -12.87 -9.97 21.44
CA ASN A 157 -12.00 -10.34 20.32
C ASN A 157 -12.53 -9.86 18.95
N VAL A 158 -13.75 -9.35 18.88
CA VAL A 158 -14.35 -8.77 17.66
C VAL A 158 -14.71 -7.31 17.94
N PRO A 159 -13.82 -6.35 17.62
CA PRO A 159 -14.03 -4.94 17.99
C PRO A 159 -15.21 -4.27 17.26
N GLU A 160 -15.59 -4.81 16.10
CA GLU A 160 -16.76 -4.33 15.34
C GLU A 160 -17.24 -5.36 14.32
N THR A 161 -18.43 -5.11 13.78
CA THR A 161 -18.95 -5.80 12.59
C THR A 161 -19.17 -4.77 11.49
N VAL A 162 -18.48 -4.96 10.38
CA VAL A 162 -18.68 -4.15 9.18
C VAL A 162 -19.83 -4.71 8.36
N TYR A 163 -20.88 -3.94 8.16
CA TYR A 163 -22.04 -4.34 7.40
C TYR A 163 -22.35 -3.34 6.28
N LEU A 164 -22.42 -3.83 5.03
CA LEU A 164 -22.75 -3.05 3.85
C LEU A 164 -23.77 -3.85 3.03
N SER A 165 -24.83 -3.21 2.56
CA SER A 165 -25.85 -3.88 1.74
C SER A 165 -26.46 -2.91 0.73
N ALA A 166 -26.90 -3.47 -0.41
CA ALA A 166 -27.74 -2.80 -1.39
C ALA A 166 -28.64 -3.83 -2.09
N GLY A 167 -29.86 -3.44 -2.45
CA GLY A 167 -30.87 -4.32 -3.03
C GLY A 167 -31.46 -5.34 -2.05
N ASP A 168 -32.24 -6.27 -2.55
CA ASP A 168 -32.84 -7.38 -1.79
C ASP A 168 -32.09 -8.68 -2.02
N VAL A 169 -31.06 -8.92 -1.21
CA VAL A 169 -30.19 -10.10 -1.33
C VAL A 169 -30.91 -11.38 -0.91
N ASP A 170 -31.81 -11.31 0.08
CA ASP A 170 -32.44 -12.51 0.64
C ASP A 170 -33.57 -13.04 -0.26
N GLY A 171 -34.26 -12.17 -0.99
CA GLY A 171 -35.34 -12.55 -1.92
C GLY A 171 -34.81 -13.15 -3.25
N CYS A 172 -33.52 -12.94 -3.62
CA CYS A 172 -33.04 -13.33 -4.95
C CYS A 172 -32.60 -14.79 -5.07
N TRP A 173 -32.50 -15.55 -3.97
CA TRP A 173 -31.94 -16.92 -4.03
C TRP A 173 -32.91 -17.92 -4.71
N GLU A 174 -34.20 -17.72 -4.59
CA GLU A 174 -35.21 -18.58 -5.21
C GLU A 174 -35.41 -18.27 -6.70
N ASP A 175 -35.07 -17.05 -7.14
CA ASP A 175 -35.18 -16.61 -8.53
C ASP A 175 -33.97 -17.03 -9.39
N ALA A 176 -32.89 -17.51 -8.76
CA ALA A 176 -31.66 -17.87 -9.45
C ALA A 176 -31.73 -19.25 -10.10
N ASP A 177 -31.26 -19.37 -11.33
CA ASP A 177 -31.09 -20.68 -11.97
C ASP A 177 -30.05 -21.54 -11.26
N HIS A 178 -28.98 -20.89 -10.71
CA HIS A 178 -27.92 -21.56 -9.99
C HIS A 178 -27.48 -20.73 -8.79
N VAL A 179 -27.11 -21.43 -7.69
CA VAL A 179 -26.52 -20.82 -6.50
C VAL A 179 -25.21 -21.52 -6.19
N LEU A 180 -24.13 -20.74 -6.14
CA LEU A 180 -22.80 -21.20 -5.75
C LEU A 180 -22.48 -20.68 -4.34
N ASP A 181 -21.93 -21.54 -3.49
CA ASP A 181 -21.63 -21.23 -2.10
C ASP A 181 -20.31 -21.87 -1.69
N PHE A 182 -19.23 -21.04 -1.56
CA PHE A 182 -17.88 -21.50 -1.33
C PHE A 182 -17.12 -20.66 -0.31
N THR A 183 -16.13 -21.30 0.34
CA THR A 183 -15.25 -20.65 1.30
C THR A 183 -13.81 -20.64 0.78
N TYR A 184 -13.19 -19.46 0.81
CA TYR A 184 -11.82 -19.21 0.35
C TYR A 184 -10.94 -18.86 1.55
N ARG A 185 -9.71 -19.43 1.60
CA ARG A 185 -8.75 -19.23 2.69
C ARG A 185 -7.45 -18.67 2.14
N LEU A 186 -7.02 -17.54 2.72
CA LEU A 186 -5.84 -16.81 2.29
C LEU A 186 -4.91 -16.59 3.48
N SER A 187 -3.64 -16.94 3.30
CA SER A 187 -2.62 -16.83 4.34
C SER A 187 -2.19 -15.39 4.59
N SER A 188 -1.58 -15.18 5.74
CA SER A 188 -0.82 -13.97 6.04
C SER A 188 0.52 -13.99 5.30
N VAL A 189 0.97 -12.82 4.81
CA VAL A 189 2.29 -12.64 4.19
C VAL A 189 2.94 -11.36 4.70
N HIS A 190 4.27 -11.32 4.69
CA HIS A 190 5.06 -10.17 5.10
C HIS A 190 5.42 -9.30 3.89
N HIS A 191 5.60 -7.99 4.09
CA HIS A 191 5.90 -7.00 3.03
C HIS A 191 7.21 -7.28 2.29
N GLY A 192 8.21 -7.82 2.99
CA GLY A 192 9.51 -8.13 2.41
C GLY A 192 10.30 -6.93 1.92
N ALA A 193 10.01 -5.71 2.41
CA ALA A 193 10.77 -4.51 2.05
C ALA A 193 12.27 -4.74 2.24
N MET A 194 13.10 -4.22 1.31
CA MET A 194 14.55 -4.42 1.37
C MET A 194 15.15 -3.72 2.60
N GLU A 195 14.72 -2.52 2.89
CA GLU A 195 15.04 -1.80 4.12
C GLU A 195 14.13 -2.27 5.25
N PRO A 196 14.67 -2.88 6.35
CA PRO A 196 13.90 -3.15 7.57
C PRO A 196 13.44 -1.86 8.26
N HIS A 197 12.58 -1.97 9.27
CA HIS A 197 12.24 -0.82 10.10
C HIS A 197 13.45 -0.31 10.86
N VAL A 198 13.62 1.01 10.83
CA VAL A 198 14.63 1.78 11.54
C VAL A 198 14.01 3.10 11.99
N ALA A 199 14.36 3.57 13.18
CA ALA A 199 13.97 4.90 13.65
C ALA A 199 15.09 5.51 14.48
N ILE A 200 15.23 6.84 14.40
CA ILE A 200 16.14 7.62 15.23
C ILE A 200 15.29 8.74 15.86
N ALA A 201 15.39 8.92 17.16
CA ALA A 201 14.79 10.06 17.85
C ALA A 201 15.84 10.89 18.57
N ASP A 202 15.69 12.19 18.51
CA ASP A 202 16.51 13.18 19.21
C ASP A 202 15.61 14.14 19.99
N TYR A 203 15.64 14.04 21.32
CA TYR A 203 14.90 14.91 22.22
C TYR A 203 15.83 15.95 22.84
N GLU A 204 15.66 17.19 22.43
CA GLU A 204 16.47 18.32 22.84
C GLU A 204 16.04 18.91 24.20
N ALA A 205 16.98 19.55 24.90
CA ALA A 205 16.72 20.21 26.22
C ALA A 205 15.63 21.31 26.18
N ASN A 206 15.33 21.85 24.97
CA ASN A 206 14.26 22.84 24.77
C ASN A 206 12.86 22.19 24.63
N GLY A 207 12.78 20.86 24.79
CA GLY A 207 11.55 20.09 24.70
C GLY A 207 11.12 19.76 23.26
N LYS A 208 11.98 19.92 22.26
CA LYS A 208 11.71 19.52 20.86
C LYS A 208 12.12 18.07 20.64
N LEU A 209 11.23 17.31 20.05
CA LEU A 209 11.44 15.92 19.61
C LEU A 209 11.55 15.88 18.08
N THR A 210 12.72 15.50 17.57
CA THR A 210 12.91 15.22 16.14
C THR A 210 13.05 13.72 15.91
N VAL A 211 12.26 13.16 14.99
CA VAL A 211 12.32 11.73 14.66
C VAL A 211 12.62 11.57 13.18
N TYR A 212 13.63 10.75 12.86
CA TYR A 212 13.97 10.34 11.52
C TYR A 212 13.47 8.90 11.33
N SER A 213 12.53 8.71 10.42
CA SER A 213 11.93 7.40 10.15
C SER A 213 11.53 7.28 8.68
N PRO A 214 11.76 6.13 8.03
CA PRO A 214 11.24 5.84 6.70
C PRO A 214 9.72 5.58 6.76
N SER A 215 8.94 6.60 7.18
CA SER A 215 7.50 6.52 7.35
C SER A 215 6.75 6.91 6.08
N GLN A 216 5.72 6.14 5.72
CA GLN A 216 4.77 6.48 4.66
C GLN A 216 3.80 7.60 5.07
N ASP A 217 3.65 7.84 6.39
CA ASP A 217 2.78 8.85 6.98
C ASP A 217 3.50 9.61 8.10
N VAL A 218 4.30 10.59 7.72
CA VAL A 218 5.06 11.41 8.70
C VAL A 218 4.16 12.28 9.57
N PHE A 219 3.00 12.73 9.06
CA PHE A 219 2.08 13.57 9.81
C PHE A 219 1.24 12.77 10.80
N GLY A 220 0.81 11.55 10.45
CA GLY A 220 0.19 10.61 11.38
C GLY A 220 1.16 10.15 12.47
N CYS A 221 2.42 9.86 12.10
CA CYS A 221 3.47 9.56 13.07
C CYS A 221 3.67 10.72 14.06
N ARG A 222 3.75 11.98 13.57
CA ARG A 222 3.83 13.18 14.43
C ARG A 222 2.65 13.29 15.37
N ALA A 223 1.44 13.05 14.90
CA ALA A 223 0.23 13.12 15.73
C ALA A 223 0.25 12.04 16.83
N ASN A 224 0.65 10.81 16.50
CA ASN A 224 0.82 9.73 17.47
C ASN A 224 1.85 10.09 18.56
N LEU A 225 3.03 10.57 18.16
CA LEU A 225 4.07 10.99 19.11
C LEU A 225 3.64 12.15 19.99
N SER A 226 2.96 13.14 19.42
CA SER A 226 2.36 14.26 20.16
C SER A 226 1.39 13.77 21.24
N ARG A 227 0.51 12.82 20.91
CA ARG A 227 -0.44 12.20 21.85
C ARG A 227 0.26 11.40 22.95
N ILE A 228 1.16 10.48 22.56
CA ILE A 228 1.85 9.56 23.50
C ILE A 228 2.64 10.31 24.55
N PHE A 229 3.31 11.40 24.16
CA PHE A 229 4.17 12.18 25.05
C PHE A 229 3.56 13.48 25.54
N SER A 230 2.30 13.79 25.19
CA SER A 230 1.61 15.04 25.52
C SER A 230 2.42 16.28 25.10
N LEU A 231 3.10 16.19 23.95
CA LEU A 231 3.86 17.30 23.37
C LEU A 231 3.00 18.06 22.37
N PRO A 232 3.05 19.40 22.32
CA PRO A 232 2.36 20.14 21.27
C PRO A 232 2.97 19.83 19.88
N LEU A 233 2.16 19.86 18.83
CA LEU A 233 2.58 19.48 17.46
C LEU A 233 3.81 20.26 16.97
N ASN A 234 3.96 21.52 17.35
CA ASN A 234 5.13 22.33 16.96
C ASN A 234 6.43 21.96 17.72
N LYS A 235 6.35 21.03 18.67
CA LYS A 235 7.51 20.45 19.37
C LYS A 235 7.86 19.06 18.86
N VAL A 236 7.09 18.53 17.91
CA VAL A 236 7.35 17.21 17.30
C VAL A 236 7.60 17.38 15.82
N ARG A 237 8.79 16.99 15.36
CA ARG A 237 9.17 16.96 13.94
C ARG A 237 9.44 15.52 13.51
N VAL A 238 8.85 15.09 12.41
CA VAL A 238 9.13 13.79 11.79
C VAL A 238 9.66 14.03 10.38
N ILE A 239 10.76 13.38 10.06
CA ILE A 239 11.46 13.51 8.79
C ILE A 239 11.61 12.11 8.19
N ASN A 240 11.20 11.94 6.93
CA ASN A 240 11.55 10.76 6.13
C ASN A 240 12.79 11.08 5.27
N PRO A 241 13.98 10.56 5.64
CA PRO A 241 15.20 10.86 4.87
C PRO A 241 15.20 10.19 3.50
N CYS A 242 14.92 8.92 3.44
CA CYS A 242 14.72 8.08 2.26
C CYS A 242 14.11 6.75 2.70
N MET A 243 13.34 6.11 1.83
CA MET A 243 12.68 4.84 2.15
C MET A 243 13.05 3.74 1.15
N GLY A 244 13.58 2.63 1.66
CA GLY A 244 13.93 1.44 0.90
C GLY A 244 12.81 0.42 0.76
N GLY A 245 11.61 0.89 0.36
CA GLY A 245 10.37 0.12 0.26
C GLY A 245 9.50 0.22 1.51
N GLY A 246 8.18 0.27 1.31
CA GLY A 246 7.19 0.34 2.40
C GLY A 246 6.05 -0.64 2.20
N PHE A 247 5.38 -0.59 1.04
CA PHE A 247 4.27 -1.46 0.63
C PHE A 247 3.07 -1.46 1.59
N GLY A 248 2.96 -0.46 2.48
CA GLY A 248 1.98 -0.36 3.55
C GLY A 248 2.55 -0.68 4.94
N GLY A 249 3.65 -1.42 5.05
CA GLY A 249 4.24 -1.84 6.33
C GLY A 249 4.83 -0.71 7.16
N LYS A 250 5.15 0.42 6.54
CA LYS A 250 5.75 1.59 7.19
C LYS A 250 4.76 2.78 7.33
N ILE A 251 3.46 2.52 7.33
CA ILE A 251 2.43 3.51 7.70
C ILE A 251 2.42 3.69 9.22
N ASP A 252 2.43 2.57 9.93
CA ASP A 252 2.28 2.51 11.39
C ASP A 252 3.53 3.00 12.12
N ALA A 253 3.34 3.76 13.20
CA ALA A 253 4.41 4.15 14.11
C ALA A 253 4.78 2.98 15.04
N ILE A 254 5.76 2.16 14.66
CA ILE A 254 6.15 0.92 15.38
C ILE A 254 7.33 1.14 16.32
N LEU A 255 8.44 1.68 15.80
CA LEU A 255 9.67 1.92 16.55
C LEU A 255 9.77 3.35 17.08
N GLU A 256 9.09 4.29 16.43
CA GLU A 256 9.18 5.71 16.70
C GLU A 256 8.80 6.06 18.15
N PRO A 257 7.73 5.49 18.75
CA PRO A 257 7.43 5.71 20.16
C PRO A 257 8.52 5.18 21.11
N VAL A 258 9.16 4.07 20.75
CA VAL A 258 10.21 3.45 21.58
C VAL A 258 11.48 4.29 21.59
N VAL A 259 11.97 4.68 20.38
CA VAL A 259 13.19 5.51 20.29
C VAL A 259 12.96 6.90 20.90
N ALA A 260 11.75 7.46 20.75
CA ALA A 260 11.38 8.72 21.38
C ALA A 260 11.40 8.63 22.91
N GLN A 261 10.82 7.57 23.49
CA GLN A 261 10.85 7.34 24.94
C GLN A 261 12.28 7.21 25.45
N LEU A 262 13.13 6.43 24.78
CA LEU A 262 14.54 6.26 25.17
C LEU A 262 15.34 7.57 25.02
N SER A 263 15.06 8.36 23.99
CA SER A 263 15.70 9.67 23.82
C SER A 263 15.28 10.67 24.90
N ILE A 264 14.01 10.68 25.29
CA ILE A 264 13.51 11.48 26.42
C ILE A 264 14.20 11.08 27.73
N MET A 265 14.39 9.78 27.97
CA MET A 265 15.05 9.28 29.18
C MET A 265 16.53 9.63 29.24
N THR A 266 17.22 9.70 28.11
CA THR A 266 18.68 9.86 28.04
C THR A 266 19.14 11.27 27.67
N LEU A 267 18.25 12.11 27.12
CA LEU A 267 18.57 13.40 26.50
C LEU A 267 19.69 13.30 25.45
N ARG A 268 19.69 12.17 24.72
CA ARG A 268 20.64 11.86 23.62
C ARG A 268 19.87 11.26 22.45
N PRO A 269 20.36 11.42 21.23
CA PRO A 269 19.81 10.70 20.08
C PRO A 269 19.85 9.18 20.29
N VAL A 270 18.79 8.47 19.94
CA VAL A 270 18.70 7.01 20.07
C VAL A 270 18.25 6.41 18.75
N LYS A 271 18.94 5.36 18.28
CA LYS A 271 18.62 4.59 17.07
C LYS A 271 18.26 3.15 17.39
N ILE A 272 17.18 2.65 16.76
CA ILE A 272 16.84 1.23 16.70
C ILE A 272 16.78 0.83 15.22
N THR A 273 17.43 -0.30 14.87
CA THR A 273 17.31 -0.96 13.57
C THR A 273 16.92 -2.42 13.81
N LEU A 274 15.86 -2.90 13.18
CA LEU A 274 15.47 -4.31 13.25
C LEU A 274 16.32 -5.15 12.30
N ASN A 275 16.73 -6.33 12.75
CA ASN A 275 17.23 -7.34 11.81
C ASN A 275 16.03 -8.04 11.12
N ARG A 276 16.28 -8.80 10.04
CA ARG A 276 15.22 -9.41 9.23
C ARG A 276 14.30 -10.36 10.01
N ARG A 277 14.81 -11.04 11.02
CA ARG A 277 13.98 -11.90 11.86
C ARG A 277 13.04 -11.09 12.74
N GLU A 278 13.55 -10.04 13.38
CA GLU A 278 12.75 -9.12 14.19
C GLU A 278 11.70 -8.44 13.33
N GLU A 279 12.09 -8.01 12.13
CA GLU A 279 11.19 -7.42 11.13
C GLU A 279 9.98 -8.33 10.86
N ILE A 280 10.20 -9.60 10.54
CA ILE A 280 9.14 -10.55 10.17
C ILE A 280 8.21 -10.89 11.34
N ILE A 281 8.73 -10.94 12.58
CA ILE A 281 7.93 -11.36 13.74
C ILE A 281 7.20 -10.22 14.46
N SER A 282 7.66 -8.97 14.33
CA SER A 282 7.21 -7.87 15.20
C SER A 282 6.63 -6.66 14.46
N THR A 283 6.70 -6.64 13.13
CA THR A 283 6.10 -5.57 12.32
C THR A 283 4.72 -5.98 11.81
N ARG A 284 4.30 -5.42 10.67
CA ARG A 284 2.96 -5.68 10.12
C ARG A 284 2.98 -6.76 9.05
N THR A 285 1.83 -7.40 8.84
CA THR A 285 1.62 -8.42 7.81
C THR A 285 0.32 -8.15 7.05
N ARG A 286 0.18 -8.73 5.86
CA ARG A 286 -1.13 -8.84 5.20
C ARG A 286 -2.04 -9.73 6.05
N HIS A 287 -3.30 -9.37 6.17
CA HIS A 287 -4.31 -10.17 6.88
C HIS A 287 -4.49 -11.55 6.26
N ALA A 288 -4.36 -12.59 7.06
CA ALA A 288 -4.99 -13.87 6.73
C ALA A 288 -6.51 -13.66 6.75
N MET A 289 -7.21 -14.21 5.75
CA MET A 289 -8.66 -14.04 5.64
C MET A 289 -9.35 -15.35 5.29
N THR A 290 -10.50 -15.59 5.92
CA THR A 290 -11.48 -16.58 5.49
C THR A 290 -12.67 -15.83 4.90
N ILE A 291 -12.97 -16.12 3.62
CA ILE A 291 -14.03 -15.44 2.88
C ILE A 291 -15.05 -16.47 2.42
N HIS A 292 -16.27 -16.33 2.89
CA HIS A 292 -17.41 -17.10 2.43
C HIS A 292 -18.18 -16.26 1.41
N LEU A 293 -18.36 -16.78 0.19
CA LEU A 293 -19.03 -16.10 -0.91
C LEU A 293 -20.14 -16.96 -1.48
N LYS A 294 -21.36 -16.48 -1.38
CA LYS A 294 -22.57 -17.04 -1.99
C LYS A 294 -23.00 -16.16 -3.15
N THR A 295 -23.22 -16.77 -4.34
CA THR A 295 -23.55 -16.08 -5.58
C THR A 295 -24.76 -16.72 -6.25
N ALA A 296 -25.75 -15.91 -6.61
CA ALA A 296 -26.90 -16.28 -7.41
C ALA A 296 -26.66 -15.86 -8.87
N VAL A 297 -26.77 -16.80 -9.82
CA VAL A 297 -26.48 -16.55 -11.25
C VAL A 297 -27.57 -17.17 -12.14
N MET A 298 -27.88 -16.48 -13.23
CA MET A 298 -28.82 -16.92 -14.26
C MET A 298 -28.09 -17.75 -15.32
N ASN A 299 -28.83 -18.55 -16.09
CA ASN A 299 -28.30 -19.35 -17.21
C ASN A 299 -27.61 -18.51 -18.29
N ASP A 300 -27.96 -17.22 -18.42
CA ASP A 300 -27.30 -16.29 -19.34
C ASP A 300 -26.00 -15.67 -18.79
N GLY A 301 -25.59 -16.06 -17.60
CA GLY A 301 -24.37 -15.61 -16.94
C GLY A 301 -24.52 -14.33 -16.10
N ARG A 302 -25.68 -13.69 -16.04
CA ARG A 302 -25.89 -12.51 -15.18
C ARG A 302 -25.89 -12.91 -13.71
N ILE A 303 -25.07 -12.25 -12.92
CA ILE A 303 -25.05 -12.38 -11.45
C ILE A 303 -26.14 -11.45 -10.89
N ILE A 304 -27.13 -12.03 -10.23
CA ILE A 304 -28.28 -11.28 -9.68
C ILE A 304 -28.15 -10.96 -8.20
N ALA A 305 -27.38 -11.75 -7.46
CA ALA A 305 -27.06 -11.46 -6.04
C ALA A 305 -25.71 -12.05 -5.63
N GLU A 306 -25.01 -11.36 -4.72
CA GLU A 306 -23.83 -11.87 -4.01
C GLU A 306 -23.91 -11.52 -2.52
N LYS A 307 -23.57 -12.51 -1.67
CA LYS A 307 -23.40 -12.34 -0.22
C LYS A 307 -21.99 -12.77 0.17
N MET A 308 -21.19 -11.83 0.68
CA MET A 308 -19.83 -12.08 1.14
C MET A 308 -19.75 -11.94 2.66
N THR A 309 -19.20 -12.95 3.33
CA THR A 309 -18.81 -12.87 4.73
C THR A 309 -17.28 -13.00 4.82
N MET A 310 -16.62 -12.05 5.47
CA MET A 310 -15.16 -11.97 5.58
C MET A 310 -14.74 -11.98 7.04
N ILE A 311 -13.91 -12.94 7.43
CA ILE A 311 -13.24 -12.99 8.74
C ILE A 311 -11.77 -12.63 8.49
N ALA A 312 -11.33 -11.49 9.07
CA ALA A 312 -9.97 -10.97 8.90
C ALA A 312 -9.19 -11.11 10.22
N ASN A 313 -8.10 -11.84 10.18
CA ASN A 313 -7.20 -11.96 11.34
C ASN A 313 -6.46 -10.64 11.57
N ALA A 314 -6.77 -9.93 12.65
CA ALA A 314 -6.10 -8.70 13.06
C ALA A 314 -4.73 -8.94 13.70
N GLY A 315 -4.48 -10.15 14.17
CA GLY A 315 -3.40 -10.40 15.11
C GLY A 315 -3.66 -9.78 16.47
N ALA A 316 -2.60 -9.46 17.19
CA ALA A 316 -2.69 -9.08 18.61
C ALA A 316 -3.23 -7.66 18.88
N TYR A 317 -3.27 -6.79 17.88
CA TYR A 317 -3.66 -5.39 18.03
C TYR A 317 -4.50 -4.90 16.86
N SER A 318 -5.23 -3.79 17.06
CA SER A 318 -6.15 -3.22 16.06
C SER A 318 -5.43 -2.79 14.78
N ALA A 319 -4.34 -2.02 14.90
CA ALA A 319 -3.70 -1.35 13.77
C ALA A 319 -4.76 -0.78 12.81
N GLY A 320 -4.68 -1.05 11.51
CA GLY A 320 -5.66 -0.61 10.50
C GLY A 320 -6.63 -1.72 10.04
N THR A 321 -6.86 -2.80 10.82
CA THR A 321 -7.65 -3.97 10.37
C THR A 321 -9.09 -3.60 10.03
N SER A 322 -9.76 -2.81 10.87
CA SER A 322 -11.12 -2.35 10.62
C SER A 322 -11.22 -1.60 9.30
N SER A 323 -10.32 -0.66 9.06
CA SER A 323 -10.25 0.09 7.80
C SER A 323 -9.98 -0.80 6.58
N VAL A 324 -9.17 -1.87 6.72
CA VAL A 324 -8.94 -2.87 5.66
C VAL A 324 -10.23 -3.61 5.31
N VAL A 325 -11.01 -4.03 6.31
CA VAL A 325 -12.29 -4.71 6.12
C VAL A 325 -13.32 -3.78 5.47
N TRP A 326 -13.44 -2.53 5.95
CA TRP A 326 -14.28 -1.50 5.35
C TRP A 326 -13.92 -1.22 3.90
N ALA A 327 -12.63 -1.03 3.59
CA ALA A 327 -12.16 -0.76 2.23
C ALA A 327 -12.40 -1.94 1.29
N SER A 328 -12.22 -3.17 1.77
CA SER A 328 -12.51 -4.39 1.02
C SER A 328 -14.00 -4.50 0.70
N GLY A 329 -14.86 -4.31 1.71
CA GLY A 329 -16.31 -4.30 1.55
C GLY A 329 -16.79 -3.19 0.62
N GLY A 330 -16.28 -1.96 0.77
CA GLY A 330 -16.65 -0.86 -0.11
C GLY A 330 -16.34 -1.10 -1.59
N LYS A 331 -15.23 -1.78 -1.89
CA LYS A 331 -14.83 -2.12 -3.27
C LYS A 331 -15.56 -3.35 -3.83
N PHE A 332 -16.21 -4.14 -2.98
CA PHE A 332 -17.08 -5.25 -3.40
C PHE A 332 -18.23 -4.77 -4.31
N PHE A 333 -18.74 -3.56 -4.06
CA PHE A 333 -19.84 -2.94 -4.80
C PHE A 333 -19.42 -2.21 -6.09
N LYS A 334 -18.14 -2.29 -6.49
CA LYS A 334 -17.58 -1.40 -7.53
C LYS A 334 -17.02 -2.15 -8.74
N LYS A 335 -17.24 -3.46 -8.82
CA LYS A 335 -16.67 -4.28 -9.88
C LYS A 335 -17.74 -4.80 -10.86
N HIS A 336 -18.84 -5.32 -10.34
CA HIS A 336 -19.90 -5.94 -11.11
C HIS A 336 -21.20 -5.13 -11.05
N LYS A 337 -22.03 -5.26 -12.08
CA LYS A 337 -23.38 -4.67 -12.17
C LYS A 337 -24.43 -5.43 -11.35
N THR A 338 -24.00 -6.24 -10.40
CA THR A 338 -24.88 -7.05 -9.56
C THR A 338 -25.80 -6.15 -8.73
N PRO A 339 -27.15 -6.30 -8.87
CA PRO A 339 -28.09 -5.38 -8.24
C PRO A 339 -28.28 -5.62 -6.74
N ASN A 340 -27.99 -6.83 -6.25
CA ASN A 340 -28.25 -7.22 -4.86
C ASN A 340 -26.95 -7.71 -4.21
N LEU A 341 -26.36 -6.89 -3.36
CA LEU A 341 -25.06 -7.16 -2.74
C LEU A 341 -25.12 -6.99 -1.23
N ARG A 342 -24.54 -7.94 -0.50
CA ARG A 342 -24.35 -7.86 0.96
C ARG A 342 -22.93 -8.26 1.33
N PHE A 343 -22.29 -7.42 2.13
CA PHE A 343 -20.99 -7.67 2.73
C PHE A 343 -21.10 -7.61 4.24
N THR A 344 -20.57 -8.64 4.91
CA THR A 344 -20.38 -8.66 6.36
C THR A 344 -18.94 -8.99 6.66
N GLY A 345 -18.24 -8.14 7.41
CA GLY A 345 -16.83 -8.31 7.73
C GLY A 345 -16.57 -8.26 9.23
N TYR A 346 -15.70 -9.16 9.70
CA TYR A 346 -15.32 -9.30 11.10
C TYR A 346 -13.80 -9.14 11.22
N PRO A 347 -13.27 -7.99 11.68
CA PRO A 347 -11.92 -7.93 12.22
C PRO A 347 -11.86 -8.74 13.52
N VAL A 348 -10.90 -9.65 13.67
CA VAL A 348 -10.82 -10.56 14.82
C VAL A 348 -9.42 -10.53 15.42
N PHE A 349 -9.31 -10.22 16.70
CA PHE A 349 -8.06 -10.30 17.44
C PHE A 349 -7.66 -11.76 17.67
N THR A 350 -6.35 -12.02 17.53
CA THR A 350 -5.73 -13.31 17.84
C THR A 350 -4.36 -13.08 18.48
N ASN A 351 -3.76 -14.12 19.04
CA ASN A 351 -2.42 -14.05 19.63
C ASN A 351 -1.32 -14.36 18.59
N THR A 352 -1.42 -13.71 17.44
CA THR A 352 -0.48 -13.81 16.31
C THR A 352 0.15 -12.44 15.99
N PRO A 353 1.22 -12.37 15.17
CA PRO A 353 1.77 -11.11 14.71
C PRO A 353 0.70 -10.19 14.14
N VAL A 354 0.88 -8.89 14.35
CA VAL A 354 -0.13 -7.86 14.03
C VAL A 354 -0.31 -7.73 12.52
N SER A 355 -1.54 -7.82 12.07
CA SER A 355 -1.89 -7.50 10.68
C SER A 355 -2.09 -6.00 10.50
N GLY A 356 -1.77 -5.48 9.33
CA GLY A 356 -1.88 -4.06 9.00
C GLY A 356 -2.04 -3.82 7.51
N ALA A 357 -1.81 -2.60 7.09
CA ALA A 357 -1.86 -2.22 5.70
C ALA A 357 -0.81 -2.97 4.87
N MET A 358 -1.20 -3.54 3.76
CA MET A 358 -0.30 -4.04 2.73
C MET A 358 -0.92 -3.79 1.36
N ARG A 359 -0.10 -3.48 0.36
CA ARG A 359 -0.45 -3.10 -1.02
C ARG A 359 -1.72 -3.79 -1.51
N GLY A 360 -2.76 -2.99 -1.85
CA GLY A 360 -4.10 -3.45 -2.23
C GLY A 360 -5.14 -3.48 -1.10
N PHE A 361 -4.74 -3.34 0.18
CA PHE A 361 -5.59 -3.05 1.35
C PHE A 361 -6.89 -3.88 1.38
N GLY A 362 -6.76 -5.23 1.43
CA GLY A 362 -7.87 -6.20 1.43
C GLY A 362 -8.45 -6.56 0.06
N SER A 363 -8.21 -5.73 -0.97
CA SER A 363 -8.72 -5.98 -2.32
C SER A 363 -8.16 -7.25 -2.98
N PRO A 364 -6.87 -7.65 -2.81
CA PRO A 364 -6.38 -8.91 -3.37
C PRO A 364 -7.12 -10.13 -2.84
N GLN A 365 -7.43 -10.15 -1.53
CA GLN A 365 -8.14 -11.25 -0.90
C GLN A 365 -9.59 -11.35 -1.39
N ARG A 366 -10.31 -10.22 -1.39
CA ARG A 366 -11.67 -10.15 -1.94
C ARG A 366 -11.68 -10.53 -3.43
N CYS A 367 -10.75 -10.00 -4.21
CA CYS A 367 -10.64 -10.29 -5.64
C CYS A 367 -10.42 -11.78 -5.90
N PHE A 368 -9.57 -12.43 -5.09
CA PHE A 368 -9.36 -13.87 -5.16
C PHE A 368 -10.69 -14.62 -5.06
N ALA A 369 -11.49 -14.36 -4.01
CA ALA A 369 -12.77 -15.03 -3.83
C ALA A 369 -13.73 -14.80 -5.01
N GLN A 370 -13.89 -13.54 -5.46
CA GLN A 370 -14.77 -13.21 -6.58
C GLN A 370 -14.31 -13.84 -7.89
N GLU A 371 -13.02 -13.77 -8.21
CA GLU A 371 -12.50 -14.30 -9.48
C GLU A 371 -12.45 -15.82 -9.53
N ARG A 372 -12.23 -16.48 -8.39
CA ARG A 372 -12.41 -17.93 -8.27
C ARG A 372 -13.86 -18.34 -8.52
N GLN A 373 -14.81 -17.57 -7.97
CA GLN A 373 -16.25 -17.78 -8.19
C GLN A 373 -16.61 -17.58 -9.67
N MET A 374 -16.13 -16.51 -10.32
CA MET A 374 -16.32 -16.26 -11.75
C MET A 374 -15.82 -17.42 -12.62
N ASN A 375 -14.62 -17.95 -12.32
CA ASN A 375 -14.07 -19.10 -13.06
C ASN A 375 -14.93 -20.37 -12.88
N ARG A 376 -15.53 -20.59 -11.70
CA ARG A 376 -16.47 -21.70 -11.43
C ARG A 376 -17.77 -21.54 -12.21
N ILE A 377 -18.35 -20.33 -12.20
CA ILE A 377 -19.57 -20.02 -12.96
C ILE A 377 -19.35 -20.26 -14.45
N ALA A 378 -18.24 -19.76 -15.01
CA ALA A 378 -17.91 -19.96 -16.43
C ALA A 378 -17.84 -21.45 -16.82
N ARG A 379 -17.19 -22.26 -15.97
CA ARG A 379 -17.10 -23.72 -16.19
C ARG A 379 -18.48 -24.42 -16.05
N MET A 380 -19.26 -24.05 -15.04
CA MET A 380 -20.58 -24.63 -14.79
C MET A 380 -21.56 -24.35 -15.93
N LEU A 381 -21.56 -23.10 -16.43
CA LEU A 381 -22.44 -22.69 -17.54
C LEU A 381 -21.86 -23.04 -18.91
N ASN A 382 -20.65 -23.57 -18.97
CA ASN A 382 -19.90 -23.85 -20.21
C ASN A 382 -19.81 -22.62 -21.15
N ILE A 383 -19.54 -21.46 -20.57
CA ILE A 383 -19.31 -20.21 -21.29
C ILE A 383 -17.88 -19.70 -21.07
N SER A 384 -17.40 -18.88 -22.01
CA SER A 384 -16.08 -18.27 -21.84
C SER A 384 -16.05 -17.38 -20.60
N VAL A 385 -14.98 -17.45 -19.77
CA VAL A 385 -14.80 -16.54 -18.64
C VAL A 385 -14.71 -15.08 -19.12
N LEU A 386 -14.22 -14.83 -20.34
CA LEU A 386 -14.19 -13.50 -20.93
C LEU A 386 -15.60 -12.97 -21.18
N ASP A 387 -16.49 -13.78 -21.74
CA ASP A 387 -17.88 -13.39 -21.98
C ASP A 387 -18.62 -13.15 -20.67
N LEU A 388 -18.39 -14.01 -19.67
CA LEU A 388 -18.94 -13.82 -18.32
C LEU A 388 -18.49 -12.49 -17.69
N GLN A 389 -17.21 -12.12 -17.86
CA GLN A 389 -16.70 -10.82 -17.42
C GLN A 389 -17.39 -9.67 -18.19
N MET A 390 -17.52 -9.78 -19.50
CA MET A 390 -18.16 -8.74 -20.32
C MET A 390 -19.63 -8.52 -19.97
N ILE A 391 -20.36 -9.55 -19.52
CA ILE A 391 -21.75 -9.46 -19.05
C ILE A 391 -21.81 -8.68 -17.73
N ASN A 392 -20.92 -8.95 -16.79
CA ASN A 392 -21.07 -8.52 -15.40
C ASN A 392 -20.25 -7.27 -15.02
N LEU A 393 -19.17 -6.94 -15.74
CA LEU A 393 -18.32 -5.78 -15.43
C LEU A 393 -19.07 -4.45 -15.61
N VAL A 394 -18.77 -3.50 -14.73
CA VAL A 394 -19.28 -2.12 -14.80
C VAL A 394 -18.79 -1.41 -16.08
N ASP A 395 -19.53 -0.38 -16.47
CA ASP A 395 -19.21 0.56 -17.56
C ASP A 395 -18.92 1.96 -17.01
N ALA A 396 -18.48 2.86 -17.88
CA ALA A 396 -18.06 4.21 -17.53
C ALA A 396 -19.16 5.07 -16.84
N GLU A 397 -20.42 4.76 -17.14
CA GLU A 397 -21.57 5.51 -16.62
C GLU A 397 -22.16 4.90 -15.33
N ASP A 398 -21.63 3.76 -14.89
CA ASP A 398 -22.17 3.06 -13.71
C ASP A 398 -21.77 3.74 -12.40
N CYS A 399 -22.65 3.61 -11.40
CA CYS A 399 -22.49 4.17 -10.07
C CYS A 399 -22.46 3.08 -8.99
N ASP A 400 -21.92 3.41 -7.83
CA ASP A 400 -22.06 2.59 -6.63
C ASP A 400 -23.54 2.49 -6.25
N ILE A 401 -24.09 1.30 -6.27
CA ILE A 401 -25.51 1.06 -6.04
C ILE A 401 -26.01 1.45 -4.65
N ARG A 402 -25.08 1.63 -3.67
CA ARG A 402 -25.43 2.02 -2.30
C ARG A 402 -25.76 3.51 -2.16
N ASN A 403 -25.09 4.38 -2.93
CA ASN A 403 -25.14 5.82 -2.73
C ASN A 403 -25.19 6.63 -4.03
N GLN A 404 -25.26 5.96 -5.18
CA GLN A 404 -25.33 6.55 -6.52
C GLN A 404 -24.11 7.45 -6.87
N VAL A 405 -22.96 7.23 -6.20
CA VAL A 405 -21.72 7.93 -6.54
C VAL A 405 -21.10 7.29 -7.78
N PRO A 406 -20.81 8.06 -8.84
CA PRO A 406 -20.17 7.55 -10.05
C PRO A 406 -18.82 6.86 -9.77
N HIS A 407 -18.52 5.80 -10.53
CA HIS A 407 -17.24 5.10 -10.46
C HIS A 407 -16.09 5.89 -11.11
N GLY A 408 -16.33 7.09 -11.61
CA GLY A 408 -15.46 7.80 -12.50
C GLY A 408 -15.53 7.20 -13.92
N ARG A 409 -14.56 7.47 -14.74
CA ARG A 409 -14.50 6.88 -16.10
C ARG A 409 -13.88 5.47 -16.03
N ALA A 410 -14.73 4.45 -15.86
CA ALA A 410 -14.35 3.05 -15.67
C ALA A 410 -14.32 2.29 -17.02
N PHE A 411 -13.19 1.70 -17.38
CA PHE A 411 -13.01 0.94 -18.63
C PHE A 411 -12.46 -0.48 -18.39
N PRO A 412 -13.00 -1.28 -17.44
CA PRO A 412 -12.51 -2.65 -17.21
C PRO A 412 -12.70 -3.55 -18.44
N LYS A 413 -13.79 -3.39 -19.19
CA LYS A 413 -14.06 -4.18 -20.41
C LYS A 413 -13.00 -3.96 -21.49
N GLU A 414 -12.55 -2.71 -21.69
CA GLU A 414 -11.47 -2.41 -22.63
C GLU A 414 -10.14 -3.03 -22.17
N ALA A 415 -9.86 -3.03 -20.86
CA ALA A 415 -8.69 -3.71 -20.30
C ALA A 415 -8.74 -5.23 -20.57
N VAL A 416 -9.91 -5.87 -20.42
CA VAL A 416 -10.11 -7.28 -20.79
C VAL A 416 -9.83 -7.51 -22.27
N LEU A 417 -10.37 -6.69 -23.17
CA LEU A 417 -10.19 -6.85 -24.61
C LEU A 417 -8.73 -6.64 -25.05
N ARG A 418 -8.05 -5.61 -24.52
CA ARG A 418 -6.62 -5.37 -24.83
C ARG A 418 -5.73 -6.48 -24.28
N GLY A 419 -5.99 -6.93 -23.05
CA GLY A 419 -5.26 -8.02 -22.43
C GLY A 419 -5.44 -9.33 -23.19
N LYS A 420 -6.67 -9.66 -23.62
CA LYS A 420 -6.99 -10.81 -24.47
C LYS A 420 -6.10 -10.87 -25.72
N VAL A 421 -6.00 -9.75 -26.45
CA VAL A 421 -5.21 -9.66 -27.67
C VAL A 421 -3.72 -9.84 -27.39
N LEU A 422 -3.21 -9.11 -26.38
CA LEU A 422 -1.77 -9.13 -26.03
C LEU A 422 -1.32 -10.48 -25.47
N PHE A 423 -2.24 -11.22 -24.83
CA PHE A 423 -2.02 -12.56 -24.31
C PHE A 423 -2.11 -13.66 -25.37
N ASP A 424 -2.69 -13.37 -26.54
CA ASP A 424 -3.00 -14.37 -27.58
C ASP A 424 -3.90 -15.49 -27.01
N TRP A 425 -5.06 -15.07 -26.46
CA TRP A 425 -5.91 -15.90 -25.60
C TRP A 425 -6.29 -17.24 -26.25
N GLU A 426 -6.79 -17.25 -27.49
CA GLU A 426 -7.24 -18.45 -28.19
C GLU A 426 -6.10 -19.45 -28.37
N LYS A 427 -4.94 -19.00 -28.82
CA LYS A 427 -3.75 -19.86 -29.00
C LYS A 427 -3.26 -20.46 -27.68
N ASN A 428 -3.35 -19.71 -26.57
CA ASN A 428 -2.97 -20.23 -25.27
C ASN A 428 -4.01 -21.20 -24.70
N LEU A 429 -5.30 -21.02 -24.99
CA LEU A 429 -6.34 -22.03 -24.73
C LEU A 429 -6.09 -23.34 -25.50
N ASP A 430 -5.82 -23.28 -26.81
CA ASP A 430 -5.49 -24.44 -27.61
C ASP A 430 -4.30 -25.22 -27.05
N ALA A 431 -3.26 -24.49 -26.58
CA ALA A 431 -2.10 -25.11 -25.95
C ALA A 431 -2.45 -25.77 -24.60
N MET A 432 -3.38 -25.21 -23.83
CA MET A 432 -3.90 -25.81 -22.62
C MET A 432 -4.64 -27.10 -22.90
N GLU A 433 -5.63 -27.08 -23.81
CA GLU A 433 -6.43 -28.27 -24.17
C GLU A 433 -5.54 -29.38 -24.74
N LEU A 434 -4.62 -29.05 -25.66
CA LEU A 434 -3.67 -30.03 -26.22
C LEU A 434 -2.80 -30.69 -25.11
N SER A 435 -2.41 -29.95 -24.07
CA SER A 435 -1.63 -30.53 -22.96
C SER A 435 -2.44 -31.49 -22.08
N LYS A 436 -3.76 -31.26 -21.96
CA LYS A 436 -4.70 -32.14 -21.28
C LYS A 436 -4.98 -33.43 -22.07
N GLU A 437 -5.32 -33.29 -23.35
CA GLU A 437 -5.57 -34.41 -24.28
C GLU A 437 -4.40 -35.40 -24.32
N ARG A 438 -3.17 -34.89 -24.32
CA ARG A 438 -1.95 -35.70 -24.28
C ARG A 438 -1.61 -36.29 -22.90
N MET A 439 -2.39 -35.99 -21.88
CA MET A 439 -2.10 -36.38 -20.51
C MET A 439 -0.66 -36.04 -20.09
N ALA A 440 -0.17 -34.87 -20.56
CA ALA A 440 1.22 -34.47 -20.34
C ALA A 440 1.54 -34.30 -18.88
N ARG A 441 2.74 -34.71 -18.43
CA ARG A 441 3.24 -34.46 -17.09
C ARG A 441 3.23 -32.94 -16.77
N PHE A 442 3.73 -32.14 -17.71
CA PHE A 442 3.69 -30.68 -17.59
C PHE A 442 2.42 -30.14 -18.25
N ARG A 443 1.39 -29.88 -17.45
CA ARG A 443 0.13 -29.34 -17.94
C ARG A 443 0.18 -27.84 -18.06
N ILE A 444 -0.27 -27.33 -19.19
CA ILE A 444 -0.43 -25.89 -19.40
C ILE A 444 -1.75 -25.45 -18.79
N GLY A 445 -1.72 -24.33 -18.08
CA GLY A 445 -2.92 -23.68 -17.55
C GLY A 445 -3.02 -22.23 -18.02
N VAL A 446 -4.23 -21.80 -18.30
CA VAL A 446 -4.58 -20.44 -18.73
C VAL A 446 -5.66 -19.90 -17.79
N GLY A 447 -5.46 -18.70 -17.28
CA GLY A 447 -6.40 -18.06 -16.37
C GLY A 447 -6.38 -16.55 -16.49
N MET A 448 -7.47 -15.92 -16.12
CA MET A 448 -7.58 -14.47 -16.05
C MET A 448 -8.29 -14.03 -14.79
N ALA A 449 -8.13 -12.74 -14.43
CA ALA A 449 -8.84 -12.10 -13.34
C ALA A 449 -8.95 -10.60 -13.58
N VAL A 450 -10.00 -9.97 -13.06
CA VAL A 450 -10.20 -8.52 -13.09
C VAL A 450 -10.19 -7.95 -11.67
N GLY A 451 -9.37 -6.92 -11.45
CA GLY A 451 -9.26 -6.21 -10.17
C GLY A 451 -9.72 -4.77 -10.26
N VAL A 452 -10.11 -4.20 -9.11
CA VAL A 452 -10.46 -2.79 -8.94
C VAL A 452 -9.85 -2.24 -7.65
N HIS A 453 -9.36 -0.99 -7.73
CA HIS A 453 -8.88 -0.23 -6.57
C HIS A 453 -9.19 1.27 -6.71
N GLY A 454 -9.37 1.98 -5.58
CA GLY A 454 -9.59 3.43 -5.56
C GLY A 454 -8.27 4.22 -5.67
N ASN A 455 -8.39 5.50 -6.05
CA ASN A 455 -7.29 6.46 -6.15
C ASN A 455 -7.41 7.51 -5.05
N GLY A 456 -7.30 7.10 -3.80
CA GLY A 456 -7.47 7.94 -2.62
C GLY A 456 -8.46 7.35 -1.61
N VAL A 457 -8.86 8.20 -0.66
CA VAL A 457 -9.72 7.84 0.48
C VAL A 457 -11.02 8.65 0.52
N TYR A 458 -11.33 9.41 -0.54
CA TYR A 458 -12.59 10.16 -0.62
C TYR A 458 -13.82 9.29 -0.35
N GLY A 459 -14.75 9.82 0.43
CA GLY A 459 -15.95 9.10 0.88
C GLY A 459 -15.75 8.28 2.17
N VAL A 460 -14.48 8.16 2.65
CA VAL A 460 -14.15 7.57 3.97
C VAL A 460 -13.71 8.67 4.93
N MET A 461 -12.80 9.54 4.47
CA MET A 461 -12.32 10.72 5.19
C MET A 461 -11.95 11.83 4.19
N PRO A 462 -11.75 13.09 4.66
CA PRO A 462 -11.24 14.17 3.81
C PRO A 462 -9.89 13.79 3.18
N ASP A 463 -9.81 13.81 1.86
CA ASP A 463 -8.60 13.45 1.11
C ASP A 463 -7.95 14.68 0.50
N THR A 464 -6.93 15.20 1.19
CA THR A 464 -6.25 16.45 0.82
C THR A 464 -4.74 16.25 0.69
N SER A 465 -4.10 17.06 -0.16
CA SER A 465 -2.65 17.15 -0.32
C SER A 465 -2.26 18.61 -0.58
N GLY A 466 -1.12 19.02 -0.05
CA GLY A 466 -0.60 20.38 -0.23
C GLY A 466 0.78 20.39 -0.87
N VAL A 467 1.02 21.38 -1.76
CA VAL A 467 2.32 21.61 -2.41
C VAL A 467 2.66 23.10 -2.33
N MET A 468 3.90 23.42 -1.96
CA MET A 468 4.45 24.76 -1.98
C MET A 468 5.59 24.85 -3.01
N LEU A 469 5.61 25.89 -3.80
CA LEU A 469 6.58 26.17 -4.85
C LEU A 469 7.28 27.50 -4.56
N LYS A 470 8.61 27.48 -4.50
CA LYS A 470 9.45 28.67 -4.26
C LYS A 470 10.48 28.82 -5.37
N LEU A 471 10.46 29.95 -6.04
CA LEU A 471 11.50 30.31 -7.03
C LEU A 471 12.72 30.92 -6.34
N ASN A 472 13.90 30.53 -6.81
CA ASN A 472 15.17 31.10 -6.41
C ASN A 472 15.63 32.19 -7.41
N GLU A 473 16.61 33.01 -7.04
CA GLU A 473 17.08 34.16 -7.78
C GLU A 473 17.68 33.81 -9.15
N ASP A 474 18.14 32.59 -9.34
CA ASP A 474 18.67 32.06 -10.59
C ASP A 474 17.60 31.46 -11.52
N GLY A 475 16.33 31.49 -11.10
CA GLY A 475 15.20 30.91 -11.83
C GLY A 475 15.01 29.41 -11.57
N SER A 476 15.81 28.79 -10.70
CA SER A 476 15.57 27.42 -10.26
C SER A 476 14.37 27.34 -9.30
N LEU A 477 13.75 26.17 -9.20
CA LEU A 477 12.56 25.95 -8.40
C LEU A 477 12.83 24.98 -7.24
N THR A 478 12.36 25.32 -6.05
CA THR A 478 12.28 24.40 -4.92
C THR A 478 10.83 24.02 -4.67
N VAL A 479 10.55 22.72 -4.70
CA VAL A 479 9.24 22.12 -4.43
C VAL A 479 9.23 21.57 -3.02
N PHE A 480 8.17 21.86 -2.25
CA PHE A 480 7.95 21.30 -0.91
C PHE A 480 6.66 20.48 -0.95
N THR A 481 6.76 19.18 -0.69
CA THR A 481 5.62 18.26 -0.67
C THR A 481 5.66 17.38 0.58
N GLY A 482 4.51 17.19 1.23
CA GLY A 482 4.38 16.29 2.38
C GLY A 482 4.45 14.81 2.00
N TYR A 483 4.46 14.49 0.72
CA TYR A 483 4.58 13.11 0.23
C TYR A 483 5.96 12.51 0.49
N SER A 484 5.98 11.28 1.01
CA SER A 484 7.19 10.44 1.05
C SER A 484 7.25 9.57 -0.22
N ASP A 485 8.41 9.48 -0.88
CA ASP A 485 8.63 8.51 -1.96
C ASP A 485 9.18 7.20 -1.39
N MET A 486 8.50 6.08 -1.66
CA MET A 486 8.93 4.75 -1.22
C MET A 486 9.51 3.90 -2.37
N GLY A 487 9.93 4.55 -3.46
CA GLY A 487 10.38 3.92 -4.70
C GLY A 487 9.30 3.83 -5.77
N ASN A 488 8.11 4.36 -5.51
CA ASN A 488 6.97 4.35 -6.44
C ASN A 488 6.97 5.51 -7.44
N GLY A 489 7.93 6.46 -7.33
CA GLY A 489 8.09 7.56 -8.26
C GLY A 489 7.07 8.69 -8.12
N THR A 490 6.34 8.77 -7.02
CA THR A 490 5.32 9.80 -6.79
C THR A 490 5.90 11.22 -6.88
N VAL A 491 7.07 11.43 -6.27
CA VAL A 491 7.75 12.74 -6.32
C VAL A 491 8.14 13.08 -7.75
N THR A 492 8.75 12.16 -8.49
CA THR A 492 9.10 12.38 -9.90
C THR A 492 7.87 12.73 -10.73
N THR A 493 6.74 12.05 -10.50
CA THR A 493 5.46 12.36 -11.17
C THR A 493 4.99 13.78 -10.87
N GLN A 494 5.08 14.25 -9.61
CA GLN A 494 4.75 15.61 -9.25
C GLN A 494 5.66 16.62 -9.95
N LEU A 495 6.97 16.35 -9.99
CA LEU A 495 7.95 17.23 -10.68
C LEU A 495 7.69 17.30 -12.19
N GLN A 496 7.33 16.18 -12.85
CA GLN A 496 6.94 16.17 -14.27
C GLN A 496 5.68 17.03 -14.52
N ILE A 497 4.67 16.93 -13.65
CA ILE A 497 3.45 17.74 -13.73
C ILE A 497 3.81 19.22 -13.61
N ILE A 498 4.59 19.60 -12.60
CA ILE A 498 5.02 20.99 -12.37
C ILE A 498 5.82 21.51 -13.57
N SER A 499 6.86 20.78 -14.00
CA SER A 499 7.70 21.14 -15.14
C SER A 499 6.87 21.34 -16.41
N SER A 500 5.88 20.49 -16.67
CA SER A 500 4.99 20.60 -17.83
C SER A 500 4.17 21.89 -17.86
N VAL A 501 3.81 22.42 -16.69
CA VAL A 501 2.99 23.63 -16.57
C VAL A 501 3.82 24.91 -16.68
N ILE A 502 4.97 24.93 -15.99
CA ILE A 502 5.79 26.16 -15.85
C ILE A 502 6.98 26.20 -16.81
N GLY A 503 7.23 25.12 -17.57
CA GLY A 503 8.31 25.05 -18.55
C GLY A 503 9.74 25.11 -17.98
N ILE A 504 9.94 24.97 -16.67
CA ILE A 504 11.26 24.86 -16.04
C ILE A 504 11.75 23.40 -16.18
N PRO A 505 12.94 23.17 -16.78
CA PRO A 505 13.48 21.82 -16.93
C PRO A 505 13.65 21.10 -15.58
N LEU A 506 13.42 19.79 -15.53
CA LEU A 506 13.52 18.97 -14.31
C LEU A 506 14.88 19.08 -13.61
N ALA A 507 15.97 19.28 -14.38
CA ALA A 507 17.31 19.49 -13.83
C ALA A 507 17.46 20.78 -12.99
N HIS A 508 16.56 21.74 -13.14
CA HIS A 508 16.53 22.97 -12.35
C HIS A 508 15.45 22.98 -11.25
N ILE A 509 14.91 21.81 -10.93
CA ILE A 509 13.91 21.64 -9.88
C ILE A 509 14.52 20.76 -8.76
N THR A 510 14.52 21.27 -7.54
CA THR A 510 14.86 20.52 -6.33
C THR A 510 13.60 20.24 -5.50
N CYS A 511 13.63 19.20 -4.69
CA CYS A 511 12.47 18.81 -3.89
C CYS A 511 12.83 18.55 -2.42
N VAL A 512 12.04 19.12 -1.52
CA VAL A 512 12.02 18.80 -0.08
C VAL A 512 10.76 17.98 0.18
N THR A 513 10.93 16.78 0.73
CA THR A 513 9.84 15.81 0.88
C THR A 513 9.64 15.42 2.33
N ALA A 514 8.40 15.16 2.73
CA ALA A 514 8.03 14.44 3.94
C ALA A 514 8.78 14.89 5.22
N ASP A 515 8.80 16.19 5.47
CA ASP A 515 9.31 16.83 6.69
C ASP A 515 8.20 17.68 7.31
N THR A 516 7.70 17.28 8.46
CA THR A 516 6.52 17.91 9.07
C THR A 516 6.71 19.35 9.54
N GLU A 517 7.94 19.86 9.55
CA GLU A 517 8.25 21.24 9.90
C GLU A 517 8.33 22.15 8.66
N THR A 518 8.72 21.64 7.51
CA THR A 518 9.02 22.45 6.31
C THR A 518 8.03 22.21 5.18
N THR A 519 7.36 21.06 5.13
CA THR A 519 6.40 20.74 4.07
C THR A 519 4.96 20.98 4.52
N MET A 520 4.07 21.16 3.56
CA MET A 520 2.64 21.24 3.83
C MET A 520 2.11 19.88 4.31
N TRP A 521 1.02 19.92 5.06
CA TRP A 521 0.36 18.70 5.53
C TRP A 521 -0.09 17.82 4.36
N ASP A 522 0.14 16.53 4.51
CA ASP A 522 -0.33 15.47 3.62
C ASP A 522 -0.81 14.27 4.43
N LEU A 523 -1.80 13.57 3.91
CA LEU A 523 -2.38 12.40 4.58
C LEU A 523 -1.44 11.18 4.58
N GLY A 524 -0.43 11.16 3.69
CA GLY A 524 0.54 10.06 3.56
C GLY A 524 0.52 9.36 2.20
N ASN A 525 1.53 8.52 1.96
CA ASN A 525 1.70 7.77 0.71
C ASN A 525 1.10 6.36 0.83
N TYR A 526 -0.21 6.26 0.64
CA TYR A 526 -1.01 5.03 0.65
C TYR A 526 -2.28 5.20 -0.19
N SER A 527 -3.12 4.16 -0.27
CA SER A 527 -4.42 4.18 -0.99
C SER A 527 -4.35 4.70 -2.43
N SER A 528 -3.20 4.51 -3.09
CA SER A 528 -2.95 4.94 -4.49
C SER A 528 -3.30 6.43 -4.77
N ARG A 529 -3.15 7.31 -3.75
CA ARG A 529 -3.51 8.72 -3.86
C ARG A 529 -2.42 9.61 -4.51
N GLY A 530 -1.19 9.07 -4.69
CA GLY A 530 -0.02 9.84 -5.10
C GLY A 530 -0.17 10.59 -6.41
N THR A 531 -0.57 9.92 -7.49
CA THR A 531 -0.79 10.57 -8.79
C THR A 531 -2.08 11.36 -8.82
N PHE A 532 -3.19 10.81 -8.29
CA PHE A 532 -4.50 11.46 -8.39
C PHE A 532 -4.60 12.67 -7.46
N VAL A 533 -4.38 12.51 -6.16
CA VAL A 533 -4.54 13.60 -5.18
C VAL A 533 -3.29 14.48 -5.12
N GLY A 534 -2.11 13.88 -4.93
CA GLY A 534 -0.84 14.60 -4.88
C GLY A 534 -0.47 15.26 -6.20
N GLY A 535 -0.77 14.59 -7.34
CA GLY A 535 -0.57 15.16 -8.67
C GLY A 535 -1.49 16.36 -8.96
N ASN A 536 -2.74 16.33 -8.49
CA ASN A 536 -3.64 17.50 -8.59
C ASN A 536 -3.19 18.67 -7.70
N ALA A 537 -2.64 18.40 -6.51
CA ALA A 537 -2.06 19.45 -5.68
C ALA A 537 -0.86 20.11 -6.37
N ALA A 538 0.00 19.30 -7.00
CA ALA A 538 1.13 19.78 -7.79
C ALA A 538 0.68 20.59 -9.02
N LEU A 539 -0.35 20.10 -9.73
CA LEU A 539 -0.93 20.82 -10.87
C LEU A 539 -1.50 22.18 -10.48
N LYS A 540 -2.29 22.22 -9.41
CA LYS A 540 -2.91 23.46 -8.92
C LYS A 540 -1.87 24.49 -8.48
N ALA A 541 -0.84 24.06 -7.73
CA ALA A 541 0.25 24.95 -7.33
C ALA A 541 1.06 25.45 -8.54
N ALA A 542 1.31 24.58 -9.53
CA ALA A 542 2.01 24.96 -10.76
C ALA A 542 1.20 25.97 -11.61
N GLU A 543 -0.11 25.78 -11.75
CA GLU A 543 -1.00 26.74 -12.43
C GLU A 543 -1.04 28.10 -11.74
N HIS A 544 -1.06 28.10 -10.40
CA HIS A 544 -0.95 29.33 -9.61
C HIS A 544 0.39 30.03 -9.85
N LEU A 545 1.51 29.30 -9.77
CA LEU A 545 2.84 29.85 -10.05
C LEU A 545 2.94 30.38 -11.47
N ALA A 546 2.42 29.65 -12.46
CA ALA A 546 2.38 30.10 -13.85
C ALA A 546 1.58 31.39 -14.01
N SER A 547 0.49 31.58 -13.26
CA SER A 547 -0.29 32.82 -13.25
C SER A 547 0.54 34.00 -12.72
N GLU A 548 1.25 33.83 -11.60
CA GLU A 548 2.12 34.85 -11.04
C GLU A 548 3.29 35.20 -11.98
N LEU A 549 3.92 34.21 -12.59
CA LEU A 549 4.99 34.43 -13.57
C LEU A 549 4.49 35.16 -14.82
N ARG A 550 3.27 34.87 -15.31
CA ARG A 550 2.69 35.58 -16.46
C ARG A 550 2.48 37.05 -16.16
N LYS A 551 2.01 37.41 -14.97
CA LYS A 551 1.82 38.83 -14.57
C LYS A 551 3.13 39.60 -14.63
N GLU A 552 4.19 39.09 -13.99
CA GLU A 552 5.51 39.71 -13.99
C GLU A 552 6.13 39.78 -15.40
N ALA A 553 6.04 38.70 -16.18
CA ALA A 553 6.55 38.64 -17.53
C ALA A 553 5.81 39.61 -18.45
N ALA A 554 4.50 39.80 -18.27
CA ALA A 554 3.69 40.74 -19.02
C ALA A 554 4.11 42.20 -18.81
N GLU A 555 4.47 42.57 -17.57
CA GLU A 555 5.04 43.88 -17.25
C GLU A 555 6.37 44.10 -17.97
N ILE A 556 7.29 43.13 -17.90
CA ILE A 556 8.62 43.21 -18.54
C ILE A 556 8.48 43.32 -20.08
N LEU A 557 7.62 42.47 -20.65
CA LEU A 557 7.45 42.38 -22.10
C LEU A 557 6.48 43.46 -22.68
N ASN A 558 5.74 44.12 -21.80
CA ASN A 558 4.65 45.06 -22.16
C ASN A 558 3.62 44.41 -23.12
N VAL A 559 3.04 43.27 -22.67
CA VAL A 559 2.06 42.46 -23.42
C VAL A 559 0.94 41.98 -22.52
N ASN A 560 -0.12 41.36 -23.08
CA ASN A 560 -1.17 40.73 -22.30
C ASN A 560 -0.67 39.43 -21.66
N PRO A 561 -0.87 39.19 -20.35
CA PRO A 561 -0.51 37.92 -19.68
C PRO A 561 -1.06 36.67 -20.36
N ASP A 562 -2.25 36.72 -20.95
CA ASP A 562 -2.90 35.55 -21.59
C ASP A 562 -2.20 35.15 -22.92
N GLU A 563 -1.35 36.03 -23.45
CA GLU A 563 -0.55 35.74 -24.64
C GLU A 563 0.82 35.15 -24.34
N ILE A 564 1.11 34.85 -23.06
CA ILE A 564 2.39 34.28 -22.61
C ILE A 564 2.25 32.79 -22.36
N PHE A 565 3.20 32.00 -22.87
CA PHE A 565 3.40 30.60 -22.53
C PHE A 565 4.83 30.37 -22.02
N PHE A 566 5.08 29.22 -21.35
CA PHE A 566 6.38 28.89 -20.79
C PHE A 566 7.04 27.78 -21.57
N GLU A 567 8.34 27.91 -21.82
CA GLU A 567 9.16 26.90 -22.49
C GLU A 567 10.63 27.07 -22.09
N ASN A 568 11.30 25.96 -21.74
CA ASN A 568 12.73 25.92 -21.43
C ASN A 568 13.21 27.01 -20.44
N GLY A 569 12.47 27.25 -19.38
CA GLY A 569 12.81 28.25 -18.36
C GLY A 569 12.61 29.70 -18.78
N ALA A 570 11.82 29.96 -19.80
CA ALA A 570 11.48 31.29 -20.27
C ALA A 570 9.98 31.46 -20.48
N ALA A 571 9.50 32.68 -20.24
CA ALA A 571 8.19 33.15 -20.67
C ALA A 571 8.30 33.72 -22.08
N ILE A 572 7.46 33.29 -23.00
CA ILE A 572 7.50 33.60 -24.42
C ILE A 572 6.15 34.21 -24.85
N TRP A 573 6.19 35.34 -25.50
CA TRP A 573 5.00 35.97 -26.08
C TRP A 573 4.58 35.27 -27.38
N LYS A 574 3.27 35.08 -27.57
CA LYS A 574 2.66 34.45 -28.76
C LYS A 574 2.57 35.35 -30.02
N GLY A 575 3.00 36.59 -29.93
CA GLY A 575 2.91 37.56 -31.05
C GLY A 575 3.88 37.26 -32.19
N SER A 576 3.84 38.14 -33.23
CA SER A 576 4.62 37.96 -34.48
C SER A 576 6.13 38.14 -34.30
N GLU A 577 6.56 38.87 -33.28
CA GLU A 577 7.98 39.04 -32.92
C GLU A 577 8.31 38.11 -31.73
N LYS A 578 9.36 37.32 -31.85
CA LYS A 578 9.85 36.47 -30.73
C LYS A 578 10.38 37.38 -29.60
N ARG A 579 9.51 37.71 -28.64
CA ARG A 579 9.90 38.33 -27.36
C ARG A 579 9.83 37.32 -26.26
N SER A 580 10.88 37.22 -25.45
CA SER A 580 10.95 36.28 -24.32
C SER A 580 11.72 36.89 -23.16
N VAL A 581 11.45 36.43 -21.97
CA VAL A 581 12.15 36.75 -20.72
C VAL A 581 12.39 35.50 -19.93
N THR A 582 13.58 35.36 -19.38
CA THR A 582 13.91 34.15 -18.57
C THR A 582 13.20 34.18 -17.21
N VAL A 583 12.94 33.00 -16.61
CA VAL A 583 12.38 32.94 -15.27
C VAL A 583 13.29 33.66 -14.26
N ALA A 584 14.62 33.58 -14.44
CA ALA A 584 15.58 34.33 -13.60
C ALA A 584 15.37 35.83 -13.66
N ASP A 585 15.15 36.38 -14.88
CA ASP A 585 14.89 37.81 -15.05
C ASP A 585 13.53 38.23 -14.47
N ILE A 586 12.52 37.35 -14.59
CA ILE A 586 11.20 37.54 -13.96
C ILE A 586 11.34 37.64 -12.44
N VAL A 587 12.05 36.72 -11.82
CA VAL A 587 12.29 36.72 -10.37
C VAL A 587 13.07 37.97 -9.94
N ARG A 588 14.07 38.37 -10.72
CA ARG A 588 14.84 39.60 -10.47
C ARG A 588 13.97 40.84 -10.55
N HIS A 589 13.09 40.95 -11.55
CA HIS A 589 12.12 42.01 -11.68
C HIS A 589 11.17 42.09 -10.49
N ALA A 590 10.58 40.96 -10.10
CA ALA A 590 9.69 40.87 -8.92
C ALA A 590 10.38 41.38 -7.64
N LYS A 591 11.67 41.06 -7.46
CA LYS A 591 12.45 41.54 -6.30
C LYS A 591 12.79 43.03 -6.38
N GLN A 592 13.26 43.50 -7.52
CA GLN A 592 13.81 44.86 -7.66
C GLN A 592 12.71 45.92 -7.90
N ALA A 593 11.75 45.61 -8.78
CA ALA A 593 10.67 46.55 -9.13
C ALA A 593 9.48 46.42 -8.16
N ASN A 594 9.07 45.20 -7.84
CA ASN A 594 7.85 44.93 -7.06
C ASN A 594 8.13 44.52 -5.59
N GLN A 595 9.39 44.45 -5.18
CA GLN A 595 9.86 44.21 -3.80
C GLN A 595 9.21 42.95 -3.16
N ARG A 596 9.05 41.89 -3.93
CA ARG A 596 8.42 40.64 -3.49
C ARG A 596 9.19 39.39 -3.94
N ASP A 597 9.09 38.32 -3.16
CA ASP A 597 9.49 36.97 -3.57
C ASP A 597 8.32 36.29 -4.30
N ILE A 598 8.63 35.36 -5.22
CA ILE A 598 7.64 34.49 -5.85
C ILE A 598 7.61 33.15 -5.16
N CYS A 599 6.60 32.97 -4.33
CA CYS A 599 6.34 31.73 -3.60
C CYS A 599 4.83 31.50 -3.57
N VAL A 600 4.38 30.31 -3.93
CA VAL A 600 2.96 29.92 -3.90
C VAL A 600 2.76 28.64 -3.13
N SER A 601 1.59 28.48 -2.53
CA SER A 601 1.18 27.23 -1.88
C SER A 601 -0.28 26.96 -2.16
N ASP A 602 -0.59 25.72 -2.51
CA ASP A 602 -1.96 25.30 -2.79
C ASP A 602 -2.27 23.94 -2.19
N THR A 603 -3.55 23.74 -1.87
CA THR A 603 -4.10 22.49 -1.39
C THR A 603 -5.16 22.01 -2.37
N PHE A 604 -5.09 20.74 -2.72
CA PHE A 604 -6.15 20.03 -3.44
C PHE A 604 -6.92 19.16 -2.44
N ALA A 605 -8.25 19.22 -2.51
CA ALA A 605 -9.16 18.32 -1.81
C ALA A 605 -9.93 17.51 -2.85
N SER A 606 -9.87 16.20 -2.78
CA SER A 606 -10.57 15.33 -3.71
C SER A 606 -12.08 15.45 -3.52
N ALA A 607 -12.82 15.55 -4.62
CA ALA A 607 -14.28 15.61 -4.64
C ALA A 607 -14.92 14.29 -5.16
N ASN A 608 -14.10 13.32 -5.58
CA ASN A 608 -14.54 12.03 -6.08
C ASN A 608 -13.50 10.94 -5.78
N LEU A 609 -13.90 9.69 -5.93
CA LEU A 609 -13.04 8.53 -5.88
C LEU A 609 -12.94 7.92 -7.28
N ALA A 610 -11.95 8.34 -8.07
CA ALA A 610 -11.66 7.66 -9.32
C ALA A 610 -11.22 6.21 -9.05
N LEU A 611 -11.67 5.28 -9.91
CA LEU A 611 -11.34 3.87 -9.80
C LEU A 611 -10.40 3.46 -10.94
N SER A 612 -9.35 2.72 -10.59
CA SER A 612 -8.50 2.04 -11.55
C SER A 612 -8.88 0.57 -11.63
N TYR A 613 -8.90 0.02 -12.85
CA TYR A 613 -9.18 -1.39 -13.11
C TYR A 613 -7.99 -2.05 -13.80
N GLY A 614 -7.83 -3.37 -13.55
CA GLY A 614 -6.81 -4.15 -14.21
C GLY A 614 -7.33 -5.52 -14.61
N ALA A 615 -7.09 -5.94 -15.84
CA ALA A 615 -7.34 -7.29 -16.33
C ALA A 615 -6.00 -8.02 -16.51
N HIS A 616 -5.81 -9.10 -15.77
CA HIS A 616 -4.59 -9.89 -15.76
C HIS A 616 -4.83 -11.27 -16.37
N PHE A 617 -3.87 -11.74 -17.15
CA PHE A 617 -3.87 -13.01 -17.82
C PHE A 617 -2.60 -13.76 -17.48
N CYS A 618 -2.72 -15.02 -17.12
CA CYS A 618 -1.59 -15.83 -16.71
C CYS A 618 -1.57 -17.17 -17.45
N LYS A 619 -0.39 -17.55 -17.94
CA LYS A 619 -0.09 -18.89 -18.42
C LYS A 619 0.89 -19.55 -17.47
N VAL A 620 0.56 -20.74 -17.02
CA VAL A 620 1.41 -21.54 -16.13
C VAL A 620 1.73 -22.89 -16.74
N SER A 621 2.81 -23.51 -16.26
CA SER A 621 3.08 -24.94 -16.40
C SER A 621 2.99 -25.58 -15.03
N VAL A 622 2.20 -26.64 -14.89
CA VAL A 622 2.04 -27.41 -13.66
C VAL A 622 2.66 -28.78 -13.86
N ASP A 623 3.66 -29.13 -13.05
CA ASP A 623 4.22 -30.49 -12.99
C ASP A 623 3.31 -31.35 -12.14
N THR A 624 2.60 -32.29 -12.76
CA THR A 624 1.62 -33.16 -12.07
C THR A 624 2.24 -34.20 -11.12
N GLU A 625 3.55 -34.46 -11.26
CA GLU A 625 4.27 -35.38 -10.37
C GLU A 625 4.81 -34.68 -9.10
N THR A 626 5.17 -33.42 -9.20
CA THR A 626 5.79 -32.66 -8.09
C THR A 626 4.88 -31.58 -7.50
N GLY A 627 3.82 -31.20 -8.19
CA GLY A 627 2.94 -30.08 -7.82
C GLY A 627 3.56 -28.71 -8.04
N ILE A 628 4.74 -28.61 -8.63
CA ILE A 628 5.43 -27.34 -8.88
C ILE A 628 4.70 -26.58 -9.99
N VAL A 629 4.38 -25.32 -9.71
CA VAL A 629 3.78 -24.38 -10.65
C VAL A 629 4.83 -23.40 -11.13
N LYS A 630 5.02 -23.29 -12.46
CA LYS A 630 5.91 -22.33 -13.07
C LYS A 630 5.11 -21.34 -13.93
N PRO A 631 5.06 -20.04 -13.56
CA PRO A 631 4.52 -19.01 -14.43
C PRO A 631 5.37 -18.88 -15.71
N LEU A 632 4.74 -18.82 -16.88
CA LEU A 632 5.41 -18.77 -18.18
C LEU A 632 5.23 -17.41 -18.87
N LEU A 633 4.00 -16.88 -18.85
CA LEU A 633 3.64 -15.59 -19.42
C LEU A 633 2.63 -14.91 -18.51
N PHE A 634 2.82 -13.63 -18.26
CA PHE A 634 1.90 -12.78 -17.52
C PHE A 634 1.58 -11.52 -18.33
N VAL A 635 0.31 -11.26 -18.59
CA VAL A 635 -0.14 -10.04 -19.26
C VAL A 635 -0.99 -9.23 -18.30
N ALA A 636 -0.70 -7.93 -18.19
CA ALA A 636 -1.42 -6.97 -17.34
C ALA A 636 -1.91 -5.80 -18.20
N ALA A 637 -3.22 -5.67 -18.34
CA ALA A 637 -3.85 -4.52 -19.01
C ALA A 637 -4.56 -3.65 -17.96
N HIS A 638 -4.26 -2.35 -17.93
CA HIS A 638 -4.76 -1.45 -16.90
C HIS A 638 -5.43 -0.19 -17.46
N ASP A 639 -6.60 0.14 -16.92
CA ASP A 639 -7.28 1.41 -17.09
C ASP A 639 -6.69 2.44 -16.12
N LEU A 640 -5.88 3.36 -16.69
CA LEU A 640 -5.05 4.32 -15.94
C LEU A 640 -5.32 5.79 -16.30
N GLY A 641 -6.30 6.07 -17.15
CA GLY A 641 -6.38 7.41 -17.72
C GLY A 641 -5.11 7.76 -18.51
N LYS A 642 -4.66 8.98 -18.47
CA LYS A 642 -3.41 9.40 -19.11
C LYS A 642 -2.20 8.94 -18.29
N VAL A 643 -1.29 8.20 -18.89
CA VAL A 643 -0.04 7.76 -18.24
C VAL A 643 0.95 8.93 -18.20
N ILE A 644 1.34 9.36 -16.99
CA ILE A 644 2.29 10.45 -16.78
C ILE A 644 3.72 10.00 -17.11
N ASN A 645 4.14 8.84 -16.56
CA ASN A 645 5.47 8.27 -16.75
C ASN A 645 5.38 6.76 -17.05
N PRO A 646 5.47 6.36 -18.34
CA PRO A 646 5.34 4.95 -18.70
C PRO A 646 6.34 4.03 -18.03
N MET A 647 7.62 4.44 -17.94
CA MET A 647 8.68 3.62 -17.35
C MET A 647 8.40 3.28 -15.87
N GLN A 648 7.98 4.27 -15.09
CA GLN A 648 7.66 4.04 -13.67
C GLN A 648 6.36 3.26 -13.50
N THR A 649 5.38 3.49 -14.36
CA THR A 649 4.11 2.75 -14.37
C THR A 649 4.35 1.26 -14.65
N GLU A 650 5.17 0.93 -15.65
CA GLU A 650 5.57 -0.45 -15.96
C GLU A 650 6.28 -1.09 -14.77
N GLY A 651 7.29 -0.42 -14.18
CA GLY A 651 8.02 -0.93 -13.01
C GLY A 651 7.11 -1.16 -11.80
N GLN A 652 6.08 -0.33 -11.59
CA GLN A 652 5.08 -0.55 -10.54
C GLN A 652 4.21 -1.79 -10.82
N ILE A 653 3.84 -2.05 -12.07
CA ILE A 653 3.07 -3.23 -12.46
C ILE A 653 3.92 -4.50 -12.34
N GLU A 654 5.16 -4.49 -12.82
CA GLU A 654 6.10 -5.62 -12.74
C GLU A 654 6.37 -6.02 -11.27
N GLY A 655 6.65 -5.04 -10.40
CA GLY A 655 6.84 -5.27 -8.97
C GLY A 655 5.57 -5.78 -8.27
N ALA A 656 4.38 -5.37 -8.71
CA ALA A 656 3.12 -5.88 -8.19
C ALA A 656 2.85 -7.33 -8.65
N ILE A 657 3.21 -7.67 -9.88
CA ILE A 657 3.13 -9.05 -10.39
C ILE A 657 4.03 -9.96 -9.57
N GLN A 658 5.28 -9.56 -9.29
CA GLN A 658 6.20 -10.32 -8.45
C GLN A 658 5.60 -10.59 -7.06
N MET A 659 5.11 -9.54 -6.38
CA MET A 659 4.48 -9.66 -5.07
C MET A 659 3.24 -10.56 -5.10
N GLY A 660 2.40 -10.42 -6.12
CA GLY A 660 1.18 -11.23 -6.26
C GLY A 660 1.46 -12.69 -6.64
N LEU A 661 2.51 -12.96 -7.42
CA LEU A 661 2.98 -14.32 -7.72
C LEU A 661 3.52 -14.99 -6.46
N GLY A 662 4.32 -14.27 -5.64
CA GLY A 662 4.77 -14.75 -4.34
C GLY A 662 3.60 -15.13 -3.44
N TYR A 663 2.59 -14.26 -3.33
CA TYR A 663 1.37 -14.51 -2.58
C TYR A 663 0.58 -15.72 -3.10
N ALA A 664 0.56 -15.91 -4.42
CA ALA A 664 -0.13 -17.03 -5.04
C ALA A 664 0.55 -18.37 -4.82
N LEU A 665 1.89 -18.43 -4.81
CA LEU A 665 2.63 -19.67 -5.00
C LEU A 665 3.52 -20.08 -3.82
N THR A 666 4.15 -19.12 -3.11
CA THR A 666 5.27 -19.45 -2.23
C THR A 666 5.25 -18.78 -0.86
N GLU A 667 4.64 -17.60 -0.75
CA GLU A 667 4.71 -16.78 0.45
C GLU A 667 3.57 -17.10 1.42
N ALA A 668 3.93 -17.43 2.65
CA ALA A 668 3.04 -17.53 3.79
C ALA A 668 3.82 -17.32 5.08
N LEU A 669 3.22 -16.66 6.06
CA LEU A 669 3.74 -16.65 7.42
C LEU A 669 3.26 -17.90 8.14
N LEU A 670 4.18 -18.81 8.46
CA LEU A 670 3.86 -20.10 9.08
C LEU A 670 3.91 -19.98 10.61
N ILE A 671 2.76 -20.09 11.24
CA ILE A 671 2.60 -20.03 12.71
C ILE A 671 2.26 -21.43 13.20
N ASN A 672 3.02 -21.95 14.18
CA ASN A 672 2.74 -23.25 14.79
C ASN A 672 1.68 -23.13 15.90
N GLU A 673 1.28 -24.26 16.48
CA GLU A 673 0.25 -24.33 17.53
C GLU A 673 0.61 -23.50 18.78
N ASP A 674 1.90 -23.29 19.06
CA ASP A 674 2.36 -22.44 20.17
C ASP A 674 2.31 -20.93 19.86
N GLY A 675 1.83 -20.53 18.68
CA GLY A 675 1.79 -19.13 18.24
C GLY A 675 3.11 -18.57 17.70
N LYS A 676 4.12 -19.44 17.48
CA LYS A 676 5.46 -19.04 17.02
C LYS A 676 5.57 -19.05 15.49
N VAL A 677 6.12 -17.96 14.93
CA VAL A 677 6.49 -17.89 13.51
C VAL A 677 7.72 -18.80 13.27
N THR A 678 7.58 -19.80 12.41
CA THR A 678 8.60 -20.84 12.18
C THR A 678 9.52 -20.53 10.99
N ASN A 679 9.12 -19.63 10.11
CA ASN A 679 9.84 -19.26 8.90
C ASN A 679 10.31 -17.80 8.83
N ALA A 680 10.61 -17.18 9.97
CA ALA A 680 10.99 -15.78 10.11
C ALA A 680 12.42 -15.44 9.59
N ILE A 681 12.86 -16.06 8.51
CA ILE A 681 14.13 -15.73 7.81
C ILE A 681 13.93 -15.92 6.31
N LEU A 682 14.57 -15.09 5.47
CA LEU A 682 14.40 -15.10 4.01
C LEU A 682 14.74 -16.45 3.35
N LYS A 683 15.60 -17.27 3.96
CA LYS A 683 15.87 -18.64 3.48
C LYS A 683 14.63 -19.55 3.55
N LYS A 684 13.72 -19.31 4.50
CA LYS A 684 12.50 -20.10 4.73
C LYS A 684 11.23 -19.39 4.26
N TYR A 685 11.21 -18.08 4.33
CA TYR A 685 10.15 -17.23 3.76
C TYR A 685 10.51 -16.98 2.30
N LYS A 686 9.90 -17.74 1.40
CA LYS A 686 10.30 -17.77 -0.01
C LYS A 686 9.64 -16.66 -0.82
N MET A 687 10.37 -15.59 -1.04
CA MET A 687 10.06 -14.62 -2.08
C MET A 687 10.59 -15.09 -3.43
N LEU A 688 9.86 -14.85 -4.52
CA LEU A 688 10.31 -15.22 -5.86
C LEU A 688 11.53 -14.40 -6.29
N HIS A 689 12.50 -15.08 -6.88
CA HIS A 689 13.70 -14.47 -7.46
C HIS A 689 13.44 -14.00 -8.91
N ALA A 690 14.26 -13.11 -9.40
CA ALA A 690 14.15 -12.58 -10.77
C ALA A 690 14.17 -13.69 -11.84
N ALA A 691 14.93 -14.78 -11.63
CA ALA A 691 14.99 -15.92 -12.55
C ALA A 691 13.71 -16.79 -12.57
N GLU A 692 12.82 -16.63 -11.59
CA GLU A 692 11.54 -17.35 -11.49
C GLU A 692 10.38 -16.56 -12.09
N MET A 693 10.63 -15.29 -12.48
CA MET A 693 9.61 -14.43 -13.08
C MET A 693 9.27 -14.88 -14.50
N PRO A 694 7.98 -14.82 -14.89
CA PRO A 694 7.57 -15.08 -16.25
C PRO A 694 7.97 -13.95 -17.20
N GLU A 695 7.78 -14.17 -18.50
CA GLU A 695 7.68 -13.06 -19.45
C GLU A 695 6.48 -12.18 -19.05
N ILE A 696 6.71 -10.85 -18.95
CA ILE A 696 5.66 -9.88 -18.60
C ILE A 696 5.38 -8.98 -19.79
N ARG A 697 4.10 -8.79 -20.13
CA ARG A 697 3.64 -7.82 -21.13
C ARG A 697 2.60 -6.91 -20.51
N ILE A 698 2.69 -5.62 -20.80
CA ILE A 698 1.84 -4.59 -20.19
C ILE A 698 1.11 -3.83 -21.30
N ALA A 699 -0.17 -3.53 -21.06
CA ALA A 699 -0.98 -2.66 -21.90
C ALA A 699 -1.65 -1.57 -21.06
N PHE A 700 -1.68 -0.35 -21.59
CA PHE A 700 -2.38 0.77 -20.97
C PHE A 700 -3.68 1.08 -21.73
N VAL A 701 -4.78 1.26 -20.99
CA VAL A 701 -6.04 1.81 -21.46
C VAL A 701 -6.06 3.28 -21.05
N GLU A 702 -5.81 4.18 -22.01
CA GLU A 702 -5.61 5.60 -21.78
C GLU A 702 -6.86 6.43 -22.09
N ASN A 703 -7.94 6.19 -21.35
CA ASN A 703 -9.15 7.01 -21.41
C ASN A 703 -9.10 8.05 -20.26
N ALA A 704 -8.89 9.31 -20.60
CA ALA A 704 -8.64 10.38 -19.63
C ALA A 704 -9.72 10.47 -18.53
N GLU A 705 -9.29 10.45 -17.27
CA GLU A 705 -10.15 10.69 -16.10
C GLU A 705 -10.39 12.20 -15.93
N ILE A 706 -11.64 12.61 -15.80
CA ILE A 706 -12.01 14.03 -15.76
C ILE A 706 -11.42 14.74 -14.53
N GLY A 707 -11.37 14.05 -13.39
CA GLY A 707 -10.85 14.60 -12.13
C GLY A 707 -9.35 14.41 -11.92
N GLY A 708 -8.64 13.75 -12.85
CA GLY A 708 -7.22 13.46 -12.71
C GLY A 708 -6.29 14.53 -13.30
N PRO A 709 -5.07 14.70 -12.76
CA PRO A 709 -4.10 15.64 -13.32
C PRO A 709 -3.72 15.18 -14.73
N PHE A 710 -3.91 16.04 -15.74
CA PHE A 710 -3.80 15.68 -17.17
C PHE A 710 -4.65 14.48 -17.59
N GLY A 711 -5.65 14.10 -16.81
CA GLY A 711 -6.50 12.93 -17.06
C GLY A 711 -5.95 11.62 -16.52
N ALA A 712 -4.96 11.65 -15.63
CA ALA A 712 -4.32 10.45 -15.07
C ALA A 712 -5.12 9.83 -13.93
N LYS A 713 -4.97 8.51 -13.77
CA LYS A 713 -5.31 7.72 -12.58
C LYS A 713 -4.02 7.16 -11.95
N SER A 714 -4.14 6.62 -10.74
CA SER A 714 -3.02 5.95 -10.07
C SER A 714 -3.03 4.43 -10.30
N ILE A 715 -1.85 3.79 -10.26
CA ILE A 715 -1.68 2.34 -10.46
C ILE A 715 -1.19 1.61 -9.22
N GLY A 716 -0.66 2.31 -8.23
CA GLY A 716 0.13 1.74 -7.13
C GLY A 716 -0.37 0.43 -6.55
N GLU A 717 -1.66 0.30 -6.28
CA GLU A 717 -2.24 -0.89 -5.64
C GLU A 717 -3.11 -1.72 -6.57
N CYS A 718 -3.77 -1.13 -7.58
CA CYS A 718 -4.62 -1.89 -8.51
C CYS A 718 -3.85 -3.03 -9.20
N SER A 719 -2.58 -2.82 -9.47
CA SER A 719 -1.70 -3.77 -10.15
C SER A 719 -1.47 -5.09 -9.40
N VAL A 720 -1.59 -5.15 -8.06
CA VAL A 720 -1.44 -6.40 -7.31
C VAL A 720 -2.76 -7.15 -7.13
N VAL A 721 -3.89 -6.47 -7.32
CA VAL A 721 -5.21 -6.99 -6.93
C VAL A 721 -5.59 -8.29 -7.65
N PRO A 722 -5.50 -8.42 -8.98
CA PRO A 722 -5.96 -9.62 -9.69
C PRO A 722 -4.89 -10.72 -9.83
N VAL A 723 -3.63 -10.48 -9.44
CA VAL A 723 -2.51 -11.38 -9.76
C VAL A 723 -2.74 -12.80 -9.22
N ALA A 724 -2.98 -12.93 -7.92
CA ALA A 724 -3.12 -14.25 -7.29
C ALA A 724 -4.33 -15.02 -7.82
N ALA A 725 -5.42 -14.34 -8.14
CA ALA A 725 -6.61 -14.94 -8.74
C ALA A 725 -6.36 -15.46 -10.16
N ALA A 726 -5.67 -14.67 -11.01
CA ALA A 726 -5.31 -15.08 -12.35
C ALA A 726 -4.45 -16.36 -12.37
N VAL A 727 -3.46 -16.42 -11.46
CA VAL A 727 -2.60 -17.61 -11.29
C VAL A 727 -3.40 -18.81 -10.82
N ALA A 728 -4.24 -18.64 -9.79
CA ALA A 728 -5.05 -19.74 -9.27
C ALA A 728 -6.04 -20.27 -10.29
N ASN A 729 -6.66 -19.38 -11.09
CA ASN A 729 -7.53 -19.78 -12.19
C ASN A 729 -6.75 -20.58 -13.24
N ALA A 730 -5.52 -20.15 -13.58
CA ALA A 730 -4.68 -20.88 -14.52
C ALA A 730 -4.32 -22.29 -14.01
N VAL A 731 -3.92 -22.42 -12.76
CA VAL A 731 -3.59 -23.72 -12.13
C VAL A 731 -4.81 -24.64 -12.11
N CYS A 732 -5.95 -24.13 -11.67
CA CYS A 732 -7.19 -24.92 -11.61
C CYS A 732 -7.70 -25.35 -12.99
N ASN A 733 -7.52 -24.50 -14.02
CA ASN A 733 -7.88 -24.82 -15.39
C ASN A 733 -6.92 -25.86 -16.02
N ALA A 734 -5.62 -25.86 -15.62
CA ALA A 734 -4.67 -26.91 -16.03
C ALA A 734 -5.05 -28.29 -15.52
N LEU A 735 -5.61 -28.36 -14.30
CA LEU A 735 -5.84 -29.59 -13.56
C LEU A 735 -7.30 -30.05 -13.56
N ASP A 736 -8.21 -29.28 -14.16
CA ASP A 736 -9.66 -29.47 -14.11
C ASP A 736 -10.22 -29.63 -12.68
N THR A 737 -9.57 -28.98 -11.71
CA THR A 737 -9.91 -29.05 -10.30
C THR A 737 -10.20 -27.67 -9.71
N SER A 738 -10.49 -27.60 -8.43
CA SER A 738 -10.68 -26.35 -7.70
C SER A 738 -9.84 -26.31 -6.45
N ILE A 739 -9.05 -25.25 -6.29
CA ILE A 739 -8.28 -24.96 -5.09
C ILE A 739 -8.74 -23.60 -4.53
N ASP A 740 -9.19 -23.60 -3.30
CA ASP A 740 -9.84 -22.45 -2.65
C ASP A 740 -8.98 -21.82 -1.55
N GLN A 741 -7.68 -22.02 -1.63
CA GLN A 741 -6.72 -21.49 -0.69
C GLN A 741 -5.46 -20.94 -1.37
N LEU A 742 -4.76 -20.04 -0.68
CA LEU A 742 -3.41 -19.58 -1.02
C LEU A 742 -2.46 -19.80 0.17
N PRO A 743 -1.18 -20.02 -0.10
CA PRO A 743 -0.54 -20.20 -1.42
C PRO A 743 -0.78 -21.59 -2.02
N LEU A 744 -0.61 -21.68 -3.35
CA LEU A 744 -0.66 -22.91 -4.13
C LEU A 744 0.71 -23.62 -4.08
N THR A 745 1.12 -24.02 -2.88
CA THR A 745 2.38 -24.75 -2.70
C THR A 745 2.32 -26.13 -3.33
N PRO A 746 3.45 -26.77 -3.64
CA PRO A 746 3.48 -28.09 -4.29
C PRO A 746 2.62 -29.15 -3.60
N ASP A 747 2.60 -29.17 -2.26
CA ASP A 747 1.77 -30.09 -1.47
C ASP A 747 0.27 -29.82 -1.61
N VAL A 748 -0.14 -28.54 -1.70
CA VAL A 748 -1.54 -28.13 -1.95
C VAL A 748 -1.98 -28.57 -3.33
N VAL A 749 -1.13 -28.35 -4.35
CA VAL A 749 -1.41 -28.72 -5.73
C VAL A 749 -1.48 -30.25 -5.88
N LEU A 750 -0.54 -31.00 -5.31
CA LEU A 750 -0.54 -32.47 -5.34
C LEU A 750 -1.77 -33.06 -4.65
N ARG A 751 -2.20 -32.50 -3.50
CA ARG A 751 -3.43 -32.94 -2.83
C ARG A 751 -4.66 -32.75 -3.74
N ALA A 752 -4.77 -31.60 -4.41
CA ALA A 752 -5.87 -31.34 -5.31
C ALA A 752 -5.89 -32.31 -6.52
N ILE A 753 -4.72 -32.69 -7.05
CA ILE A 753 -4.58 -33.69 -8.11
C ILE A 753 -5.07 -35.08 -7.60
N GLN A 754 -4.64 -35.49 -6.41
CA GLN A 754 -5.05 -36.76 -5.81
C GLN A 754 -6.56 -36.83 -5.57
N GLU A 755 -7.16 -35.76 -5.02
CA GLU A 755 -8.60 -35.68 -4.79
C GLU A 755 -9.41 -35.67 -6.10
N SER A 756 -8.88 -35.10 -7.17
CA SER A 756 -9.52 -35.14 -8.50
C SER A 756 -9.48 -36.54 -9.13
N ASN A 757 -8.38 -37.27 -8.96
CA ASN A 757 -8.23 -38.64 -9.48
C ASN A 757 -9.06 -39.69 -8.71
N MET A 758 -9.54 -39.37 -7.52
CA MET A 758 -10.43 -40.24 -6.72
C MET A 758 -11.92 -40.03 -7.02
N ARG A 759 -12.27 -38.96 -7.75
CA ARG A 759 -13.65 -38.67 -8.20
C ARG A 759 -13.85 -39.14 -9.64
#